data_dfcbd72ceaf8efb24103a0cbc603d4a9
#
_entry.id   dfcbd72ceaf8efb24103a0cbc603d4a9
#
_cell.length_a   1.000
_cell.length_b   1.000
_cell.length_c   1.000
_cell.angle_alpha   90.00
_cell.angle_beta   90.00
_cell.angle_gamma   90.00
#
_symmetry.space_group_name_H-M   'P 1'
#
loop_
_entity.id
_entity.type
_entity.pdbx_description
1 polymer ?
#
loop_
_entity_poly.entity_id
_entity_poly.type
_entity_poly.pdbx_seq_one_letter_code
_entity_poly.pdbx_strand_id
1 'polypeptide(L)'
;MPRFNLSWLYVIIAMSFAILYFSNQEGGIDKQITYTEFKDMINKGYANKIIAYDDNTVEMYIKPEFVKDVFKNDYKKVGRNPALNVEIGSMESLDKFMEKAQEEGHFTGSISYEKKRDYFGALFWNIAPFLLLIGIWMFAMRRMSGGAGAGGANPFNVGKSKAQVYEKGDKTNRITFKDVAGQAEAKQEVEEIVEFLKQPQKYTELGGKIPKGALLVGPPGTGKTLLAKAVAGEADVPFFSLSGSDFVEMFVGVGASRVRDLFRQAKEKAPCIIFIDEIDAVGRARGKNPSMGGNDERENTLNQLLTEMDGFGSNSGVIILAATNRADILDKALLRAGRFDRQIHVDLPDLNERKEVFGVHLKPLKLDESVDLDLLARQTPGFSGADIANVCNEAALIAARHGKNAVGKQDFLDAVDRIIGGLEKKTKIMTAEEKRTIALHEAGHATLSWFLEHANPLIKVTIVPRGRALGAAWYLPEERQITTKEQMLDEMCATLGGRAAEELFTGHISTGAMNDLERVTKQSYGMIAYAGMSEKLPNLCYYSNDEYSFSKPYSERTAELIDEEVKRMINEQYDRAKAILSEHKDGHNELARLLVEKEVIFAEDVERIFGKRPWTSRSEEIMALEATAKPVEVTEDFEEKNSSDSEEKEKEKK
;
A
#
# COMPACT_ATOMS: atom_id res chain seq x y z
N MET A 1 39.19 -0.38 8.62
CA MET A 1 39.17 0.68 9.65
C MET A 1 39.20 0.03 11.02
N PRO A 2 40.09 0.41 11.93
CA PRO A 2 40.15 -0.21 13.25
C PRO A 2 38.87 0.08 14.00
N ARG A 3 38.22 -0.96 14.54
CA ARG A 3 37.04 -0.85 15.40
C ARG A 3 37.45 -0.14 16.69
N PHE A 4 37.00 1.11 16.88
CA PHE A 4 37.12 1.81 18.14
C PHE A 4 36.33 1.03 19.21
N ASN A 5 37.05 0.38 20.11
CA ASN A 5 36.47 -0.36 21.21
C ASN A 5 36.05 0.66 22.29
N LEU A 6 34.74 0.79 22.54
CA LEU A 6 34.17 1.77 23.48
C LEU A 6 34.79 1.66 24.90
N SER A 7 35.38 0.52 25.20
CA SER A 7 36.14 0.27 26.43
C SER A 7 37.31 1.23 26.64
N TRP A 8 37.96 1.75 25.59
CA TRP A 8 39.04 2.73 25.70
C TRP A 8 38.55 4.11 26.17
N LEU A 9 37.31 4.46 25.87
CA LEU A 9 36.69 5.70 26.33
C LEU A 9 36.56 5.70 27.87
N TYR A 10 36.18 4.56 28.46
CA TYR A 10 36.09 4.40 29.93
C TYR A 10 37.47 4.47 30.60
N VAL A 11 38.48 3.91 29.96
CA VAL A 11 39.86 3.98 30.46
C VAL A 11 40.38 5.42 30.44
N ILE A 12 40.10 6.16 29.37
CA ILE A 12 40.49 7.58 29.25
C ILE A 12 39.78 8.44 30.32
N ILE A 13 38.48 8.23 30.51
CA ILE A 13 37.68 8.96 31.53
C ILE A 13 38.21 8.62 32.94
N ALA A 14 38.46 7.32 33.26
CA ALA A 14 39.00 6.91 34.52
C ALA A 14 40.42 7.46 34.75
N MET A 15 41.28 7.49 33.72
CA MET A 15 42.60 8.10 33.77
C MET A 15 42.54 9.61 33.96
N SER A 16 41.62 10.30 33.32
CA SER A 16 41.43 11.75 33.51
C SER A 16 40.97 12.08 34.94
N PHE A 17 40.09 11.27 35.53
CA PHE A 17 39.70 11.40 36.93
C PHE A 17 40.85 11.10 37.89
N ALA A 18 41.67 10.06 37.60
CA ALA A 18 42.83 9.73 38.39
C ALA A 18 43.87 10.87 38.33
N ILE A 19 44.12 11.44 37.15
CA ILE A 19 45.07 12.55 36.98
C ILE A 19 44.56 13.80 37.74
N LEU A 20 43.27 14.14 37.66
CA LEU A 20 42.64 15.23 38.41
C LEU A 20 42.74 14.98 39.94
N TYR A 21 42.51 13.73 40.39
CA TYR A 21 42.63 13.38 41.80
C TYR A 21 44.08 13.52 42.31
N PHE A 22 45.05 13.05 41.55
CA PHE A 22 46.48 13.13 41.95
C PHE A 22 47.08 14.53 41.74
N SER A 23 46.57 15.33 40.80
CA SER A 23 47.06 16.70 40.59
C SER A 23 46.56 17.70 41.66
N ASN A 24 45.50 17.37 42.38
CA ASN A 24 44.97 18.22 43.46
C ASN A 24 45.59 17.89 44.84
N GLN A 25 46.46 16.88 44.94
CA GLN A 25 47.30 16.68 46.12
C GLN A 25 48.58 17.48 45.97
N GLU A 26 48.50 18.81 46.13
CA GLU A 26 49.66 19.61 46.48
C GLU A 26 50.10 19.21 47.90
N GLY A 27 51.12 18.33 47.99
CA GLY A 27 51.57 17.74 49.21
C GLY A 27 52.31 18.72 50.12
N GLY A 28 51.55 19.28 51.04
CA GLY A 28 52.14 19.76 52.29
C GLY A 28 51.93 18.68 53.32
N ILE A 29 53.02 18.37 54.14
CA ILE A 29 52.81 17.53 55.31
C ILE A 29 52.05 18.39 56.33
N ASP A 30 50.76 18.19 56.45
CA ASP A 30 49.91 18.78 57.49
C ASP A 30 50.17 18.02 58.78
N LYS A 31 50.95 18.65 59.68
CA LYS A 31 51.19 18.13 61.01
C LYS A 31 50.08 18.63 61.94
N GLN A 32 49.36 17.73 62.55
CA GLN A 32 48.43 18.06 63.62
C GLN A 32 49.20 18.37 64.90
N ILE A 33 48.86 19.47 65.55
CA ILE A 33 49.43 19.86 66.85
C ILE A 33 48.30 20.12 67.85
N THR A 34 48.59 20.01 69.13
CA THR A 34 47.65 20.30 70.21
C THR A 34 47.46 21.83 70.38
N TYR A 35 46.33 22.22 70.91
CA TYR A 35 46.05 23.66 71.19
C TYR A 35 47.08 24.25 72.17
N THR A 36 47.64 23.49 73.04
CA THR A 36 48.71 23.90 73.97
C THR A 36 50.02 24.18 73.19
N GLU A 37 50.41 23.31 72.29
CA GLU A 37 51.60 23.54 71.43
C GLU A 37 51.41 24.73 70.51
N PHE A 38 50.20 24.95 70.02
CA PHE A 38 49.80 26.11 69.19
C PHE A 38 50.08 27.41 69.99
N LYS A 39 49.58 27.52 71.25
CA LYS A 39 49.80 28.66 72.09
C LYS A 39 51.31 28.91 72.38
N ASP A 40 52.05 27.86 72.65
CA ASP A 40 53.49 27.93 72.87
C ASP A 40 54.23 28.48 71.64
N MET A 41 53.82 28.06 70.44
CA MET A 41 54.47 28.52 69.22
C MET A 41 54.10 29.97 68.88
N ILE A 42 52.88 30.41 69.19
CA ILE A 42 52.45 31.81 69.05
C ILE A 42 53.33 32.65 70.03
N ASN A 43 53.42 32.30 71.29
CA ASN A 43 54.23 33.00 72.31
C ASN A 43 55.69 33.08 71.95
N LYS A 44 56.25 32.08 71.23
CA LYS A 44 57.59 32.09 70.67
C LYS A 44 57.77 32.87 69.38
N GLY A 45 56.68 33.42 68.84
CA GLY A 45 56.69 34.25 67.62
C GLY A 45 56.90 33.48 66.31
N TYR A 46 56.63 32.16 66.28
CA TYR A 46 56.93 31.26 65.15
C TYR A 46 55.88 31.40 64.04
N ALA A 47 54.68 31.88 64.34
CA ALA A 47 53.57 32.03 63.36
C ALA A 47 53.73 33.24 62.47
N ASN A 48 53.44 33.06 61.17
CA ASN A 48 53.40 34.10 60.16
C ASN A 48 51.96 34.47 59.77
N LYS A 49 51.10 33.46 59.54
CA LYS A 49 49.68 33.65 59.16
C LYS A 49 48.86 32.57 59.85
N ILE A 50 47.64 32.95 60.26
CA ILE A 50 46.69 32.02 60.86
C ILE A 50 45.40 32.14 60.08
N ILE A 51 44.82 30.98 59.66
CA ILE A 51 43.52 30.90 59.06
C ILE A 51 42.64 30.04 59.98
N ALA A 52 41.56 30.62 60.43
CA ALA A 52 40.57 29.96 61.25
C ALA A 52 39.33 29.63 60.40
N TYR A 53 38.89 28.37 60.44
CA TYR A 53 37.74 27.88 59.69
C TYR A 53 36.51 27.73 60.60
N ASP A 54 35.33 27.82 59.99
CA ASP A 54 34.02 27.71 60.64
C ASP A 54 33.76 26.36 61.32
N ASP A 55 34.58 25.35 61.04
CA ASP A 55 34.55 24.01 61.65
C ASP A 55 35.43 23.87 62.92
N ASN A 56 35.85 24.99 63.53
CA ASN A 56 36.75 25.06 64.66
C ASN A 56 38.16 24.48 64.40
N THR A 57 38.57 24.42 63.15
CA THR A 57 39.95 24.07 62.79
C THR A 57 40.73 25.35 62.47
N VAL A 58 42.00 25.36 62.82
CA VAL A 58 42.92 26.49 62.59
C VAL A 58 44.15 26.00 61.89
N GLU A 59 44.52 26.63 60.80
CA GLU A 59 45.79 26.42 60.11
C GLU A 59 46.77 27.52 60.48
N MET A 60 47.90 27.17 61.04
CA MET A 60 48.95 28.09 61.38
C MET A 60 50.16 27.91 60.43
N TYR A 61 50.47 28.94 59.70
CA TYR A 61 51.64 29.03 58.82
C TYR A 61 52.84 29.54 59.56
N ILE A 62 54.00 28.83 59.50
CA ILE A 62 55.21 29.13 60.24
C ILE A 62 56.13 30.00 59.40
N LYS A 63 56.82 30.96 60.07
CA LYS A 63 57.85 31.78 59.43
C LYS A 63 58.99 30.88 58.90
N PRO A 64 59.51 31.15 57.68
CA PRO A 64 60.55 30.28 57.06
C PRO A 64 61.77 30.01 57.92
N GLU A 65 62.11 30.96 58.84
CA GLU A 65 63.23 30.90 59.72
C GLU A 65 63.15 29.77 60.77
N PHE A 66 61.93 29.43 61.23
CA PHE A 66 61.66 28.47 62.31
C PHE A 66 61.13 27.11 61.80
N VAL A 67 61.05 26.90 60.49
CA VAL A 67 60.58 25.64 59.92
C VAL A 67 61.41 24.46 60.33
N LYS A 68 62.73 24.62 60.43
CA LYS A 68 63.65 23.56 60.88
C LYS A 68 63.41 23.17 62.33
N ASP A 69 63.11 24.12 63.23
CA ASP A 69 62.92 23.86 64.66
C ASP A 69 61.57 23.16 64.92
N VAL A 70 60.54 23.45 64.13
CA VAL A 70 59.21 22.86 64.25
C VAL A 70 59.11 21.50 63.62
N PHE A 71 59.70 21.30 62.44
CA PHE A 71 59.56 20.04 61.66
C PHE A 71 60.74 19.12 61.84
N LYS A 72 61.79 19.50 62.51
CA LYS A 72 62.99 18.67 62.86
C LYS A 72 63.46 17.80 61.69
N ASN A 73 63.26 16.45 61.79
CA ASN A 73 63.75 15.47 60.81
C ASN A 73 62.95 15.52 59.46
N ASP A 74 61.79 16.04 59.45
CA ASP A 74 60.92 16.09 58.25
C ASP A 74 60.99 17.38 57.41
N TYR A 75 61.90 18.33 57.84
CA TYR A 75 61.97 19.65 57.17
C TYR A 75 62.27 19.61 55.66
N LYS A 76 62.91 18.52 55.16
CA LYS A 76 63.25 18.36 53.76
C LYS A 76 62.07 17.92 52.89
N LYS A 77 60.96 17.45 53.49
CA LYS A 77 59.73 17.01 52.83
C LYS A 77 58.66 18.04 52.88
N VAL A 78 58.88 19.13 53.56
CA VAL A 78 57.88 20.20 53.79
C VAL A 78 57.91 21.17 52.61
N GLY A 79 56.76 21.49 52.08
CA GLY A 79 56.59 22.41 50.95
C GLY A 79 56.97 23.85 51.26
N ARG A 80 56.80 24.79 50.31
CA ARG A 80 57.23 26.18 50.47
C ARG A 80 56.48 26.95 51.58
N ASN A 81 55.22 26.55 51.94
CA ASN A 81 54.38 27.19 52.98
C ASN A 81 53.86 26.08 53.92
N PRO A 82 54.60 25.60 54.87
CA PRO A 82 54.17 24.54 55.79
C PRO A 82 53.08 25.05 56.73
N ALA A 83 52.01 24.33 56.83
CA ALA A 83 50.88 24.61 57.72
C ALA A 83 50.84 23.55 58.85
N LEU A 84 50.47 23.97 60.03
CA LEU A 84 50.13 23.15 61.17
C LEU A 84 48.62 23.26 61.44
N ASN A 85 47.96 22.12 61.54
CA ASN A 85 46.55 22.05 61.82
C ASN A 85 46.28 21.86 63.30
N VAL A 86 45.38 22.64 63.85
CA VAL A 86 44.99 22.52 65.25
C VAL A 86 43.47 22.60 65.38
N GLU A 87 42.90 21.78 66.23
CA GLU A 87 41.50 21.86 66.62
C GLU A 87 41.39 22.73 67.87
N ILE A 88 40.47 23.70 67.84
CA ILE A 88 40.22 24.64 68.95
C ILE A 88 38.84 24.41 69.56
N GLY A 89 38.70 24.65 70.87
CA GLY A 89 37.43 24.44 71.56
C GLY A 89 36.35 25.47 71.24
N SER A 90 36.73 26.73 70.97
CA SER A 90 35.82 27.78 70.48
C SER A 90 36.59 28.92 69.83
N MET A 91 36.00 29.56 68.84
CA MET A 91 36.55 30.75 68.15
C MET A 91 36.73 31.92 69.10
N GLU A 92 35.77 32.15 70.02
CA GLU A 92 35.84 33.24 70.99
C GLU A 92 37.06 33.12 71.91
N SER A 93 37.46 31.88 72.28
CA SER A 93 38.65 31.68 73.10
C SER A 93 39.94 31.88 72.29
N LEU A 94 39.92 31.62 71.00
CA LEU A 94 41.01 31.91 70.09
C LEU A 94 41.20 33.41 69.95
N ASP A 95 40.11 34.17 69.71
CA ASP A 95 40.14 35.63 69.52
C ASP A 95 40.74 36.34 70.74
N LYS A 96 40.25 36.01 71.94
CA LYS A 96 40.79 36.58 73.19
C LYS A 96 42.27 36.27 73.39
N PHE A 97 42.69 35.06 73.01
CA PHE A 97 44.12 34.69 73.12
C PHE A 97 44.96 35.42 72.08
N MET A 98 44.49 35.58 70.87
CA MET A 98 45.22 36.23 69.78
C MET A 98 45.28 37.78 69.98
N GLU A 99 44.23 38.43 70.49
CA GLU A 99 44.28 39.83 70.90
C GLU A 99 45.40 40.08 71.94
N LYS A 100 45.41 39.21 72.96
CA LYS A 100 46.42 39.33 73.98
C LYS A 100 47.88 39.05 73.44
N ALA A 101 48.03 38.09 72.56
CA ALA A 101 49.30 37.78 71.93
C ALA A 101 49.77 38.90 70.96
N GLN A 102 48.85 39.69 70.37
CA GLN A 102 49.17 40.86 69.56
C GLN A 102 49.54 42.04 70.42
N GLU A 103 48.85 42.30 71.56
CA GLU A 103 49.14 43.36 72.50
C GLU A 103 50.54 43.11 73.17
N GLU A 104 50.83 41.90 73.48
CA GLU A 104 52.15 41.52 74.10
C GLU A 104 53.28 41.48 73.07
N GLY A 105 53.02 41.64 71.77
CA GLY A 105 53.98 41.69 70.70
C GLY A 105 54.48 40.30 70.27
N HIS A 106 53.87 39.22 70.73
CA HIS A 106 54.24 37.84 70.42
C HIS A 106 53.78 37.37 69.01
N PHE A 107 52.79 37.98 68.48
CA PHE A 107 52.27 37.72 67.14
C PHE A 107 52.19 39.01 66.31
N THR A 108 52.89 39.02 65.18
CA THR A 108 52.92 40.14 64.21
C THR A 108 52.32 39.77 62.85
N GLY A 109 51.76 38.58 62.72
CA GLY A 109 51.20 38.08 61.49
C GLY A 109 49.73 38.49 61.23
N SER A 110 49.12 37.92 60.20
CA SER A 110 47.72 38.14 59.84
C SER A 110 46.84 36.98 60.28
N ILE A 111 45.61 37.33 60.76
CA ILE A 111 44.56 36.34 61.04
C ILE A 111 43.46 36.53 59.99
N SER A 112 43.02 35.42 59.38
CA SER A 112 41.87 35.43 58.47
C SER A 112 40.86 34.34 58.89
N TYR A 113 39.57 34.64 58.71
CA TYR A 113 38.49 33.74 58.98
C TYR A 113 37.90 33.32 57.65
N GLU A 114 37.88 32.00 57.35
CA GLU A 114 37.43 31.48 56.09
C GLU A 114 36.43 30.34 56.34
N LYS A 115 35.49 30.14 55.35
CA LYS A 115 34.62 28.97 55.37
C LYS A 115 35.29 27.81 54.68
N LYS A 116 35.29 26.66 55.32
CA LYS A 116 35.84 25.42 54.70
C LYS A 116 34.95 24.99 53.55
N ARG A 117 35.40 25.10 52.31
CA ARG A 117 34.69 24.68 51.11
C ARG A 117 34.83 23.18 50.90
N ASP A 118 33.69 22.45 51.02
CA ASP A 118 33.66 21.03 50.64
C ASP A 118 33.51 20.93 49.11
N TYR A 119 34.62 20.96 48.42
CA TYR A 119 34.68 20.79 46.97
C TYR A 119 34.24 19.39 46.53
N PHE A 120 34.36 18.38 47.36
CA PHE A 120 34.01 17.00 47.03
C PHE A 120 32.49 16.83 47.04
N GLY A 121 31.77 17.35 48.02
CA GLY A 121 30.32 17.31 48.10
C GLY A 121 29.66 18.10 46.95
N ALA A 122 30.17 19.31 46.69
CA ALA A 122 29.68 20.11 45.59
C ALA A 122 29.90 19.48 44.21
N LEU A 123 31.06 18.86 43.98
CA LEU A 123 31.36 18.14 42.72
C LEU A 123 30.48 16.88 42.56
N PHE A 124 30.30 16.12 43.65
CA PHE A 124 29.46 14.93 43.65
C PHE A 124 28.01 15.25 43.31
N TRP A 125 27.42 16.24 43.96
CA TRP A 125 26.02 16.62 43.69
C TRP A 125 25.81 17.25 42.31
N ASN A 126 26.82 17.84 41.70
CA ASN A 126 26.76 18.33 40.31
C ASN A 126 26.90 17.20 39.28
N ILE A 127 27.65 16.13 39.56
CA ILE A 127 27.90 15.04 38.62
C ILE A 127 26.94 13.87 38.81
N ALA A 128 26.43 13.63 40.01
CA ALA A 128 25.52 12.53 40.33
C ALA A 128 24.27 12.45 39.43
N PRO A 129 23.57 13.54 39.11
CA PRO A 129 22.41 13.48 38.18
C PRO A 129 22.81 13.05 36.77
N PHE A 130 23.99 13.46 36.28
CA PHE A 130 24.48 13.03 34.96
C PHE A 130 24.85 11.55 34.94
N LEU A 131 25.49 11.04 36.01
CA LEU A 131 25.80 9.63 36.15
C LEU A 131 24.51 8.79 36.26
N LEU A 132 23.51 9.28 36.95
CA LEU A 132 22.21 8.63 37.05
C LEU A 132 21.49 8.61 35.68
N LEU A 133 21.50 9.68 34.92
CA LEU A 133 20.98 9.73 33.55
C LEU A 133 21.73 8.76 32.62
N ILE A 134 23.06 8.69 32.70
CA ILE A 134 23.87 7.74 31.94
C ILE A 134 23.54 6.31 32.36
N GLY A 135 23.35 6.04 33.65
CA GLY A 135 22.94 4.75 34.16
C GLY A 135 21.58 4.30 33.67
N ILE A 136 20.60 5.20 33.72
CA ILE A 136 19.25 4.97 33.16
C ILE A 136 19.34 4.72 31.64
N TRP A 137 20.10 5.52 30.93
CA TRP A 137 20.29 5.37 29.49
C TRP A 137 20.99 4.04 29.15
N MET A 138 22.02 3.65 29.86
CA MET A 138 22.69 2.33 29.72
C MET A 138 21.74 1.18 30.06
N PHE A 139 20.94 1.31 31.14
CA PHE A 139 19.96 0.31 31.52
C PHE A 139 18.86 0.16 30.46
N ALA A 140 18.35 1.28 29.92
CA ALA A 140 17.40 1.30 28.82
C ALA A 140 18.01 0.67 27.55
N MET A 141 19.24 1.01 27.19
CA MET A 141 19.96 0.41 26.06
C MET A 141 20.21 -1.09 26.27
N ARG A 142 20.54 -1.53 27.47
CA ARG A 142 20.78 -2.95 27.77
C ARG A 142 19.48 -3.76 27.76
N ARG A 143 18.37 -3.15 28.17
CA ARG A 143 17.03 -3.75 28.08
C ARG A 143 16.52 -3.81 26.62
N MET A 144 16.88 -2.84 25.77
CA MET A 144 16.61 -2.83 24.33
C MET A 144 17.52 -3.80 23.55
N SER A 145 18.74 -4.08 24.06
CA SER A 145 19.73 -4.93 23.38
C SER A 145 19.71 -6.40 23.86
N GLY A 146 19.03 -6.71 24.96
CA GLY A 146 19.11 -8.01 25.66
C GLY A 146 17.89 -8.92 25.52
N GLY A 147 17.02 -8.69 24.54
CA GLY A 147 15.83 -9.52 24.27
C GLY A 147 15.96 -10.30 22.97
N ALA A 148 16.68 -11.39 22.96
CA ALA A 148 16.52 -12.43 21.95
C ALA A 148 15.16 -13.12 22.19
N GLY A 149 14.11 -12.64 21.49
CA GLY A 149 12.78 -13.26 21.48
C GLY A 149 11.67 -12.23 21.48
N ALA A 150 11.11 -11.96 20.30
CA ALA A 150 9.97 -11.12 19.96
C ALA A 150 10.27 -9.64 19.64
N GLY A 151 10.39 -9.30 18.35
CA GLY A 151 9.85 -8.08 17.74
C GLY A 151 10.42 -6.71 18.16
N GLY A 152 11.65 -6.60 18.61
CA GLY A 152 12.26 -5.30 18.91
C GLY A 152 12.83 -4.61 17.67
N ALA A 153 12.18 -3.57 17.18
CA ALA A 153 12.69 -2.73 16.10
C ALA A 153 14.03 -2.10 16.50
N ASN A 154 15.14 -2.64 15.98
CA ASN A 154 16.45 -2.01 16.06
C ASN A 154 16.42 -0.69 15.28
N PRO A 155 16.71 0.48 15.87
CA PRO A 155 16.70 1.76 15.15
C PRO A 155 17.68 1.80 13.96
N PHE A 156 18.62 0.86 13.87
CA PHE A 156 19.53 0.70 12.73
C PHE A 156 19.00 -0.20 11.61
N ASN A 157 17.79 -0.78 11.76
CA ASN A 157 17.17 -1.63 10.74
C ASN A 157 16.23 -0.89 9.79
N VAL A 158 16.12 0.44 9.87
CA VAL A 158 15.19 1.27 9.08
C VAL A 158 15.42 1.11 7.57
N GLY A 159 16.64 0.81 7.14
CA GLY A 159 16.99 0.61 5.72
C GLY A 159 16.97 -0.84 5.24
N LYS A 160 16.54 -1.82 6.07
CA LYS A 160 16.42 -3.21 5.61
C LYS A 160 15.11 -3.45 4.89
N SER A 161 15.17 -4.27 3.85
CA SER A 161 13.98 -4.71 3.12
C SER A 161 13.04 -5.49 4.04
N LYS A 162 11.74 -5.19 3.95
CA LYS A 162 10.66 -5.92 4.63
C LYS A 162 10.08 -7.04 3.75
N ALA A 163 10.77 -7.44 2.68
CA ALA A 163 10.28 -8.44 1.75
C ALA A 163 9.91 -9.74 2.46
N GLN A 164 8.73 -10.25 2.18
CA GLN A 164 8.33 -11.60 2.57
C GLN A 164 9.07 -12.58 1.67
N VAL A 165 9.86 -13.46 2.28
CA VAL A 165 10.64 -14.46 1.55
C VAL A 165 9.97 -15.81 1.69
N TYR A 166 9.53 -16.39 0.57
CA TYR A 166 9.05 -17.76 0.50
C TYR A 166 10.22 -18.64 0.04
N GLU A 167 10.69 -19.52 0.92
CA GLU A 167 11.87 -20.35 0.65
C GLU A 167 11.53 -21.60 -0.16
N LYS A 168 12.52 -22.07 -0.92
CA LYS A 168 12.44 -23.32 -1.66
C LYS A 168 12.18 -24.49 -0.70
N GLY A 169 11.16 -25.33 -1.01
CA GLY A 169 10.89 -26.55 -0.25
C GLY A 169 9.75 -26.47 0.77
N ASP A 170 9.09 -25.36 0.96
CA ASP A 170 7.89 -25.26 1.80
C ASP A 170 6.68 -25.85 1.06
N LYS A 171 6.50 -27.19 1.18
CA LYS A 171 5.45 -27.93 0.48
C LYS A 171 4.04 -27.60 0.93
N THR A 172 3.88 -26.96 2.09
CA THR A 172 2.57 -26.69 2.70
C THR A 172 1.86 -25.49 2.11
N ASN A 173 2.59 -24.55 1.47
CA ASN A 173 2.04 -23.31 0.92
C ASN A 173 2.46 -23.05 -0.54
N ARG A 174 2.82 -24.09 -1.28
CA ARG A 174 3.27 -23.95 -2.66
C ARG A 174 2.08 -23.76 -3.59
N ILE A 175 1.90 -22.56 -4.11
CA ILE A 175 0.92 -22.20 -5.14
C ILE A 175 1.54 -22.50 -6.51
N THR A 176 0.80 -23.22 -7.38
CA THR A 176 1.20 -23.59 -8.74
C THR A 176 0.17 -23.12 -9.76
N PHE A 177 0.40 -23.31 -11.06
CA PHE A 177 -0.58 -22.97 -12.10
C PHE A 177 -1.90 -23.73 -11.96
N LYS A 178 -1.94 -24.85 -11.24
CA LYS A 178 -3.17 -25.59 -10.94
C LYS A 178 -4.10 -24.86 -9.97
N ASP A 179 -3.54 -23.96 -9.18
CA ASP A 179 -4.28 -23.15 -8.20
C ASP A 179 -4.78 -21.84 -8.80
N VAL A 180 -4.34 -21.50 -10.02
CA VAL A 180 -4.79 -20.33 -10.78
C VAL A 180 -5.82 -20.81 -11.79
N ALA A 181 -7.06 -20.42 -11.64
CA ALA A 181 -8.14 -20.71 -12.61
C ALA A 181 -8.15 -19.65 -13.71
N GLY A 182 -8.49 -20.03 -14.94
CA GLY A 182 -8.50 -19.15 -16.10
C GLY A 182 -7.13 -18.62 -16.48
N GLN A 183 -7.10 -17.45 -17.15
CA GLN A 183 -5.90 -16.71 -17.55
C GLN A 183 -4.97 -17.52 -18.48
N ALA A 184 -5.54 -18.21 -19.46
CA ALA A 184 -4.78 -19.12 -20.31
C ALA A 184 -3.62 -18.43 -21.04
N GLU A 185 -3.87 -17.26 -21.63
CA GLU A 185 -2.87 -16.45 -22.33
C GLU A 185 -1.77 -15.95 -21.40
N ALA A 186 -2.16 -15.37 -20.25
CA ALA A 186 -1.19 -14.89 -19.27
C ALA A 186 -0.33 -16.03 -18.71
N LYS A 187 -0.92 -17.21 -18.47
CA LYS A 187 -0.17 -18.41 -18.07
C LYS A 187 0.85 -18.83 -19.12
N GLN A 188 0.45 -18.87 -20.40
CA GLN A 188 1.34 -19.23 -21.49
C GLN A 188 2.53 -18.28 -21.57
N GLU A 189 2.31 -16.96 -21.44
CA GLU A 189 3.40 -15.97 -21.46
C GLU A 189 4.35 -16.11 -20.27
N VAL A 190 3.84 -16.41 -19.07
CA VAL A 190 4.70 -16.60 -17.89
C VAL A 190 5.35 -17.96 -17.84
N GLU A 191 4.85 -18.96 -18.58
CA GLU A 191 5.44 -20.31 -18.68
C GLU A 191 6.83 -20.26 -19.30
N GLU A 192 7.07 -19.37 -20.27
CA GLU A 192 8.40 -19.11 -20.80
C GLU A 192 9.38 -18.65 -19.71
N ILE A 193 8.92 -17.84 -18.75
CA ILE A 193 9.72 -17.40 -17.60
C ILE A 193 10.05 -18.59 -16.70
N VAL A 194 9.09 -19.46 -16.46
CA VAL A 194 9.28 -20.69 -15.66
C VAL A 194 10.27 -21.63 -16.33
N GLU A 195 10.10 -21.89 -17.63
CA GLU A 195 11.03 -22.74 -18.40
C GLU A 195 12.45 -22.20 -18.35
N PHE A 196 12.58 -20.88 -18.50
CA PHE A 196 13.88 -20.24 -18.42
C PHE A 196 14.54 -20.43 -17.04
N LEU A 197 13.79 -20.23 -15.94
CA LEU A 197 14.32 -20.43 -14.58
C LEU A 197 14.71 -21.89 -14.31
N LYS A 198 13.99 -22.86 -14.93
CA LYS A 198 14.28 -24.29 -14.84
C LYS A 198 15.49 -24.71 -15.71
N GLN A 199 15.60 -24.16 -16.94
CA GLN A 199 16.60 -24.56 -17.94
C GLN A 199 17.25 -23.38 -18.66
N PRO A 200 18.04 -22.53 -17.96
CA PRO A 200 18.61 -21.32 -18.55
C PRO A 200 19.57 -21.60 -19.71
N GLN A 201 20.25 -22.75 -19.72
CA GLN A 201 21.24 -23.11 -20.74
C GLN A 201 20.62 -23.26 -22.12
N LYS A 202 19.44 -23.84 -22.24
CA LYS A 202 18.70 -24.02 -23.50
C LYS A 202 18.54 -22.72 -24.29
N TYR A 203 18.30 -21.61 -23.58
CA TYR A 203 18.08 -20.30 -24.20
C TYR A 203 19.40 -19.56 -24.51
N THR A 204 20.39 -19.70 -23.63
CA THR A 204 21.70 -19.03 -23.81
C THR A 204 22.53 -19.65 -24.94
N GLU A 205 22.42 -20.97 -25.18
CA GLU A 205 23.09 -21.67 -26.29
C GLU A 205 22.59 -21.20 -27.66
N LEU A 206 21.32 -20.80 -27.76
CA LEU A 206 20.72 -20.25 -28.98
C LEU A 206 20.98 -18.74 -29.15
N GLY A 207 21.71 -18.09 -28.20
CA GLY A 207 21.96 -16.66 -28.20
C GLY A 207 20.78 -15.79 -27.73
N GLY A 208 19.74 -16.43 -27.18
CA GLY A 208 18.58 -15.73 -26.61
C GLY A 208 18.95 -14.88 -25.40
N LYS A 209 18.41 -13.66 -25.34
CA LYS A 209 18.53 -12.80 -24.16
C LYS A 209 17.30 -12.98 -23.29
N ILE A 210 17.53 -13.20 -22.02
CA ILE A 210 16.50 -13.39 -21.01
C ILE A 210 15.82 -12.08 -20.71
N PRO A 211 14.48 -12.02 -20.63
CA PRO A 211 13.80 -10.84 -20.10
C PRO A 211 14.22 -10.67 -18.63
N LYS A 212 14.73 -9.47 -18.30
CA LYS A 212 15.11 -9.15 -16.91
C LYS A 212 13.90 -8.95 -16.02
N GLY A 213 12.78 -8.53 -16.61
CA GLY A 213 11.55 -8.29 -15.89
C GLY A 213 10.30 -8.35 -16.75
N ALA A 214 9.18 -8.73 -16.14
CA ALA A 214 7.86 -8.67 -16.74
C ALA A 214 6.91 -7.87 -15.85
N LEU A 215 6.03 -7.12 -16.49
CA LEU A 215 5.00 -6.29 -15.86
C LEU A 215 3.63 -6.94 -16.06
N LEU A 216 2.98 -7.33 -14.97
CA LEU A 216 1.60 -7.81 -14.96
C LEU A 216 0.67 -6.60 -14.91
N VAL A 217 -0.14 -6.41 -15.94
CA VAL A 217 -1.03 -5.28 -16.11
C VAL A 217 -2.47 -5.77 -16.15
N GLY A 218 -3.38 -5.13 -15.43
CA GLY A 218 -4.81 -5.48 -15.50
C GLY A 218 -5.62 -4.90 -14.36
N PRO A 219 -6.94 -5.04 -14.40
CA PRO A 219 -7.84 -4.56 -13.36
C PRO A 219 -7.55 -5.15 -11.97
N PRO A 220 -7.96 -4.49 -10.87
CA PRO A 220 -7.81 -5.05 -9.54
C PRO A 220 -8.61 -6.35 -9.40
N GLY A 221 -8.10 -7.28 -8.57
CA GLY A 221 -8.79 -8.54 -8.29
C GLY A 221 -8.65 -9.63 -9.34
N THR A 222 -7.93 -9.40 -10.46
CA THR A 222 -7.75 -10.40 -11.53
C THR A 222 -6.72 -11.49 -11.21
N GLY A 223 -6.06 -11.43 -10.03
CA GLY A 223 -5.16 -12.51 -9.60
C GLY A 223 -3.68 -12.32 -9.96
N LYS A 224 -3.23 -11.11 -10.32
CA LYS A 224 -1.82 -10.81 -10.68
C LYS A 224 -0.82 -11.30 -9.64
N THR A 225 -1.08 -11.01 -8.37
CA THR A 225 -0.24 -11.47 -7.24
C THR A 225 -0.26 -12.99 -7.09
N LEU A 226 -1.40 -13.63 -7.35
CA LEU A 226 -1.54 -15.08 -7.30
C LEU A 226 -0.76 -15.73 -8.45
N LEU A 227 -0.85 -15.18 -9.67
CA LEU A 227 -0.10 -15.63 -10.83
C LEU A 227 1.42 -15.54 -10.60
N ALA A 228 1.90 -14.41 -10.05
CA ALA A 228 3.32 -14.24 -9.73
C ALA A 228 3.82 -15.28 -8.71
N LYS A 229 3.02 -15.60 -7.68
CA LYS A 229 3.32 -16.68 -6.74
C LYS A 229 3.33 -18.06 -7.41
N ALA A 230 2.40 -18.31 -8.33
CA ALA A 230 2.32 -19.56 -9.08
C ALA A 230 3.54 -19.77 -9.99
N VAL A 231 4.04 -18.70 -10.64
CA VAL A 231 5.29 -18.73 -11.41
C VAL A 231 6.47 -19.18 -10.54
N ALA A 232 6.62 -18.62 -9.37
CA ALA A 232 7.71 -19.00 -8.45
C ALA A 232 7.55 -20.43 -7.93
N GLY A 233 6.33 -20.81 -7.58
CA GLY A 233 6.02 -22.18 -7.18
C GLY A 233 6.26 -23.18 -8.28
N GLU A 234 5.87 -22.90 -9.52
CA GLU A 234 6.09 -23.78 -10.67
C GLU A 234 7.59 -23.89 -11.02
N ALA A 235 8.33 -22.78 -10.93
CA ALA A 235 9.78 -22.76 -11.17
C ALA A 235 10.60 -23.35 -10.00
N ASP A 236 10.00 -23.56 -8.82
CA ASP A 236 10.66 -24.03 -7.59
C ASP A 236 11.85 -23.15 -7.18
N VAL A 237 11.66 -21.83 -7.19
CA VAL A 237 12.67 -20.84 -6.84
C VAL A 237 12.19 -19.96 -5.67
N PRO A 238 13.12 -19.35 -4.89
CA PRO A 238 12.77 -18.39 -3.85
C PRO A 238 12.00 -17.20 -4.41
N PHE A 239 11.00 -16.74 -3.66
CA PHE A 239 10.11 -15.64 -4.03
C PHE A 239 10.18 -14.52 -3.00
N PHE A 240 10.62 -13.34 -3.43
CA PHE A 240 10.68 -12.12 -2.62
C PHE A 240 9.50 -11.24 -2.95
N SER A 241 8.54 -11.10 -2.05
CA SER A 241 7.33 -10.30 -2.27
C SER A 241 7.34 -9.04 -1.41
N LEU A 242 7.05 -7.89 -2.04
CA LEU A 242 6.84 -6.61 -1.36
C LEU A 242 5.90 -5.73 -2.16
N SER A 243 5.30 -4.74 -1.50
CA SER A 243 4.51 -3.71 -2.15
C SER A 243 5.39 -2.52 -2.56
N GLY A 244 5.05 -1.86 -3.68
CA GLY A 244 5.67 -0.59 -4.06
C GLY A 244 5.56 0.48 -2.96
N SER A 245 4.49 0.45 -2.17
CA SER A 245 4.31 1.33 -1.01
C SER A 245 5.35 1.12 0.09
N ASP A 246 5.94 -0.08 0.23
CA ASP A 246 6.99 -0.36 1.21
C ASP A 246 8.29 0.41 0.95
N PHE A 247 8.47 0.91 -0.26
CA PHE A 247 9.61 1.74 -0.62
C PHE A 247 9.37 3.23 -0.38
N VAL A 248 8.10 3.66 -0.20
CA VAL A 248 7.75 5.07 0.01
C VAL A 248 7.80 5.36 1.50
N GLU A 249 8.82 6.12 1.91
CA GLU A 249 9.02 6.53 3.30
C GLU A 249 9.22 8.06 3.38
N MET A 250 8.97 8.62 4.57
CA MET A 250 9.16 10.06 4.80
C MET A 250 10.64 10.46 4.98
N PHE A 251 11.52 9.49 5.24
CA PHE A 251 12.94 9.75 5.50
C PHE A 251 13.76 9.57 4.22
N VAL A 252 14.52 10.61 3.88
CA VAL A 252 15.36 10.64 2.67
C VAL A 252 16.37 9.50 2.65
N GLY A 253 16.43 8.76 1.53
CA GLY A 253 17.37 7.67 1.27
C GLY A 253 16.98 6.31 1.85
N VAL A 254 15.91 6.20 2.62
CA VAL A 254 15.45 4.92 3.20
C VAL A 254 14.89 4.01 2.11
N GLY A 255 14.05 4.52 1.20
CA GLY A 255 13.51 3.78 0.09
C GLY A 255 14.61 3.21 -0.81
N ALA A 256 15.55 4.05 -1.22
CA ALA A 256 16.70 3.63 -2.01
C ALA A 256 17.58 2.59 -1.28
N SER A 257 17.72 2.67 0.04
CA SER A 257 18.44 1.69 0.84
C SER A 257 17.74 0.33 0.88
N ARG A 258 16.40 0.32 0.97
CA ARG A 258 15.60 -0.92 0.91
C ARG A 258 15.69 -1.60 -0.45
N VAL A 259 15.66 -0.82 -1.53
CA VAL A 259 15.87 -1.34 -2.88
C VAL A 259 17.22 -2.04 -2.95
N ARG A 260 18.32 -1.39 -2.57
CA ARG A 260 19.66 -2.01 -2.58
C ARG A 260 19.74 -3.28 -1.75
N ASP A 261 19.14 -3.28 -0.56
CA ASP A 261 19.16 -4.44 0.35
C ASP A 261 18.37 -5.61 -0.25
N LEU A 262 17.19 -5.36 -0.82
CA LEU A 262 16.38 -6.36 -1.52
C LEU A 262 17.16 -7.02 -2.66
N PHE A 263 17.73 -6.22 -3.54
CA PHE A 263 18.48 -6.73 -4.69
C PHE A 263 19.75 -7.48 -4.29
N ARG A 264 20.42 -7.05 -3.21
CA ARG A 264 21.54 -7.79 -2.63
C ARG A 264 21.12 -9.17 -2.11
N GLN A 265 20.01 -9.25 -1.36
CA GLN A 265 19.48 -10.52 -0.84
C GLN A 265 19.05 -11.45 -1.97
N ALA A 266 18.42 -10.90 -3.03
CA ALA A 266 18.03 -11.68 -4.19
C ALA A 266 19.24 -12.25 -4.95
N LYS A 267 20.32 -11.46 -5.12
CA LYS A 267 21.59 -11.93 -5.71
C LYS A 267 22.21 -13.07 -4.91
N GLU A 268 22.12 -13.03 -3.58
CA GLU A 268 22.64 -14.08 -2.70
C GLU A 268 21.84 -15.40 -2.80
N LYS A 269 20.55 -15.31 -3.19
CA LYS A 269 19.64 -16.46 -3.29
C LYS A 269 19.25 -16.82 -4.73
N ALA A 270 19.99 -16.35 -5.72
CA ALA A 270 19.73 -16.69 -7.14
C ALA A 270 19.91 -18.21 -7.41
N PRO A 271 19.06 -18.85 -8.28
CA PRO A 271 17.98 -18.24 -9.02
C PRO A 271 16.75 -17.92 -8.16
N CYS A 272 16.11 -16.76 -8.37
CA CYS A 272 14.95 -16.31 -7.58
C CYS A 272 14.09 -15.31 -8.36
N ILE A 273 12.89 -15.06 -7.85
CA ILE A 273 11.98 -14.03 -8.35
C ILE A 273 11.81 -12.92 -7.31
N ILE A 274 11.93 -11.67 -7.75
CA ILE A 274 11.51 -10.49 -7.01
C ILE A 274 10.15 -10.07 -7.54
N PHE A 275 9.16 -9.97 -6.68
CA PHE A 275 7.83 -9.48 -7.03
C PHE A 275 7.54 -8.16 -6.33
N ILE A 276 7.19 -7.14 -7.12
CA ILE A 276 6.82 -5.81 -6.63
C ILE A 276 5.35 -5.57 -7.00
N ASP A 277 4.48 -5.66 -6.01
CA ASP A 277 3.07 -5.34 -6.20
C ASP A 277 2.86 -3.82 -6.17
N GLU A 278 1.84 -3.31 -6.88
CA GLU A 278 1.53 -1.89 -6.94
C GLU A 278 2.75 -1.02 -7.29
N ILE A 279 3.49 -1.40 -8.33
CA ILE A 279 4.72 -0.69 -8.73
C ILE A 279 4.47 0.79 -9.04
N ASP A 280 3.26 1.18 -9.40
CA ASP A 280 2.85 2.56 -9.64
C ASP A 280 2.97 3.45 -8.39
N ALA A 281 3.01 2.88 -7.18
CA ALA A 281 3.35 3.62 -5.96
C ALA A 281 4.73 4.28 -6.04
N VAL A 282 5.72 3.68 -6.69
CA VAL A 282 7.08 4.19 -6.89
C VAL A 282 7.31 4.66 -8.31
N GLY A 283 6.76 3.94 -9.27
CA GLY A 283 7.07 4.05 -10.71
C GLY A 283 6.30 5.11 -11.49
N ARG A 284 5.51 5.94 -10.88
CA ARG A 284 4.67 6.95 -11.57
C ARG A 284 5.51 8.00 -12.29
N ALA A 285 5.14 8.36 -13.52
CA ALA A 285 5.77 9.39 -14.31
C ALA A 285 5.82 10.76 -13.60
N ARG A 286 6.86 11.54 -13.90
CA ARG A 286 7.07 12.88 -13.34
C ARG A 286 5.92 13.81 -13.68
N GLY A 287 5.29 14.40 -12.69
CA GLY A 287 4.28 15.44 -12.89
C GLY A 287 4.93 16.72 -13.41
N LYS A 288 4.26 17.42 -14.32
CA LYS A 288 4.73 18.71 -14.88
C LYS A 288 4.77 19.86 -13.86
N ASN A 289 4.30 19.67 -12.63
CA ASN A 289 4.27 20.69 -11.57
C ASN A 289 5.27 20.37 -10.45
N PRO A 290 6.37 21.18 -10.30
CA PRO A 290 7.41 20.97 -9.28
C PRO A 290 7.06 21.38 -7.85
N SER A 291 5.85 21.83 -7.56
CA SER A 291 5.55 22.59 -6.33
C SER A 291 5.09 21.79 -5.11
N MET A 292 5.27 20.46 -5.07
CA MET A 292 5.01 19.67 -3.86
C MET A 292 6.24 18.84 -3.49
N GLY A 293 6.97 19.25 -2.46
CA GLY A 293 8.22 18.67 -1.95
C GLY A 293 8.16 17.21 -1.42
N GLY A 294 7.18 16.41 -1.83
CA GLY A 294 7.10 14.98 -1.53
C GLY A 294 7.58 14.07 -2.66
N ASN A 295 8.00 14.63 -3.82
CA ASN A 295 8.37 13.83 -5.00
C ASN A 295 9.83 13.38 -5.01
N ASP A 296 10.72 14.07 -4.31
CA ASP A 296 12.18 13.84 -4.41
C ASP A 296 12.60 12.45 -3.90
N GLU A 297 12.01 11.98 -2.79
CA GLU A 297 12.34 10.67 -2.21
C GLU A 297 11.87 9.52 -3.08
N ARG A 298 10.70 9.67 -3.66
CA ARG A 298 10.12 8.72 -4.58
C ARG A 298 10.94 8.61 -5.87
N GLU A 299 11.37 9.75 -6.43
CA GLU A 299 12.26 9.79 -7.60
C GLU A 299 13.63 9.17 -7.31
N ASN A 300 14.19 9.41 -6.13
CA ASN A 300 15.44 8.79 -5.68
C ASN A 300 15.30 7.26 -5.60
N THR A 301 14.19 6.79 -5.06
CA THR A 301 13.88 5.36 -4.96
C THR A 301 13.69 4.74 -6.34
N LEU A 302 12.94 5.39 -7.24
CA LEU A 302 12.78 4.95 -8.63
C LEU A 302 14.12 4.88 -9.36
N ASN A 303 14.94 5.92 -9.26
CA ASN A 303 16.27 5.95 -9.90
C ASN A 303 17.17 4.84 -9.35
N GLN A 304 17.09 4.52 -8.05
CA GLN A 304 17.82 3.41 -7.47
C GLN A 304 17.30 2.07 -8.02
N LEU A 305 15.98 1.88 -8.13
CA LEU A 305 15.38 0.69 -8.73
C LEU A 305 15.86 0.48 -10.17
N LEU A 306 15.81 1.54 -10.98
CA LEU A 306 16.33 1.49 -12.36
C LEU A 306 17.82 1.14 -12.41
N THR A 307 18.61 1.69 -11.51
CA THR A 307 20.07 1.42 -11.41
C THR A 307 20.32 -0.05 -11.03
N GLU A 308 19.58 -0.59 -10.07
CA GLU A 308 19.74 -2.00 -9.69
C GLU A 308 19.30 -2.94 -10.82
N MET A 309 18.20 -2.63 -11.53
CA MET A 309 17.77 -3.42 -12.70
C MET A 309 18.80 -3.39 -13.83
N ASP A 310 19.41 -2.25 -14.11
CA ASP A 310 20.45 -2.12 -15.13
C ASP A 310 21.75 -2.84 -14.70
N GLY A 311 22.04 -2.86 -13.40
CA GLY A 311 23.21 -3.51 -12.81
C GLY A 311 23.19 -5.05 -12.80
N PHE A 312 22.09 -5.68 -13.23
CA PHE A 312 22.06 -7.13 -13.43
C PHE A 312 22.70 -7.50 -14.78
N GLY A 313 23.67 -8.41 -14.74
CA GLY A 313 24.11 -9.12 -15.95
C GLY A 313 22.97 -9.98 -16.50
N SER A 314 22.96 -10.22 -17.80
CA SER A 314 21.93 -11.02 -18.50
C SER A 314 21.79 -12.46 -17.99
N ASN A 315 22.70 -12.95 -17.13
CA ASN A 315 22.73 -14.32 -16.61
C ASN A 315 22.69 -14.40 -15.07
N SER A 316 22.14 -13.40 -14.39
CA SER A 316 22.15 -13.37 -12.91
C SER A 316 21.17 -14.35 -12.25
N GLY A 317 20.28 -14.97 -13.00
CA GLY A 317 19.26 -15.89 -12.47
C GLY A 317 18.18 -15.20 -11.63
N VAL A 318 18.13 -13.85 -11.61
CA VAL A 318 17.11 -13.08 -10.90
C VAL A 318 16.15 -12.50 -11.92
N ILE A 319 14.86 -12.76 -11.77
CA ILE A 319 13.79 -12.19 -12.60
C ILE A 319 12.93 -11.28 -11.72
N ILE A 320 12.57 -10.12 -12.26
CA ILE A 320 11.74 -9.15 -11.57
C ILE A 320 10.33 -9.21 -12.19
N LEU A 321 9.35 -9.57 -11.39
CA LEU A 321 7.95 -9.43 -11.75
C LEU A 321 7.39 -8.19 -11.04
N ALA A 322 6.63 -7.37 -11.73
CA ALA A 322 5.90 -6.28 -11.09
C ALA A 322 4.42 -6.34 -11.49
N ALA A 323 3.55 -5.83 -10.64
CA ALA A 323 2.13 -5.72 -10.94
C ALA A 323 1.65 -4.27 -10.79
N THR A 324 0.72 -3.89 -11.67
CA THR A 324 0.04 -2.60 -11.61
C THR A 324 -1.37 -2.70 -12.16
N ASN A 325 -2.26 -1.86 -11.64
CA ASN A 325 -3.58 -1.66 -12.20
C ASN A 325 -3.61 -0.51 -13.22
N ARG A 326 -2.53 0.29 -13.27
CA ARG A 326 -2.46 1.52 -14.08
C ARG A 326 -1.10 1.62 -14.78
N ALA A 327 -0.94 0.92 -15.88
CA ALA A 327 0.29 1.01 -16.69
C ALA A 327 0.47 2.38 -17.37
N ASP A 328 -0.64 3.10 -17.61
CA ASP A 328 -0.70 4.42 -18.25
C ASP A 328 0.06 5.51 -17.48
N ILE A 329 0.15 5.41 -16.15
CA ILE A 329 0.81 6.40 -15.30
C ILE A 329 2.27 6.10 -15.02
N LEU A 330 2.79 4.94 -15.46
CA LEU A 330 4.17 4.55 -15.20
C LEU A 330 5.18 5.38 -16.00
N ASP A 331 6.34 5.62 -15.40
CA ASP A 331 7.46 6.25 -16.07
C ASP A 331 7.96 5.34 -17.23
N LYS A 332 8.03 5.91 -18.43
CA LYS A 332 8.48 5.21 -19.64
C LYS A 332 9.87 4.58 -19.49
N ALA A 333 10.68 5.07 -18.55
CA ALA A 333 11.99 4.50 -18.26
C ALA A 333 11.92 3.09 -17.70
N LEU A 334 10.84 2.74 -16.97
CA LEU A 334 10.61 1.37 -16.48
C LEU A 334 10.31 0.38 -17.62
N LEU A 335 9.66 0.85 -18.68
CA LEU A 335 9.18 0.03 -19.81
C LEU A 335 10.23 -0.12 -20.93
N ARG A 336 11.49 0.31 -20.69
CA ARG A 336 12.56 0.16 -21.67
C ARG A 336 13.13 -1.26 -21.67
N ALA A 337 13.64 -1.66 -22.84
CA ALA A 337 14.35 -2.94 -23.00
C ALA A 337 15.46 -3.11 -21.95
N GLY A 338 15.51 -4.29 -21.33
CA GLY A 338 16.42 -4.61 -20.24
C GLY A 338 15.90 -4.26 -18.84
N ARG A 339 14.63 -3.83 -18.73
CA ARG A 339 13.89 -3.59 -17.47
C ARG A 339 12.59 -4.40 -17.50
N PHE A 340 11.41 -3.74 -17.54
CA PHE A 340 10.13 -4.41 -17.79
C PHE A 340 9.85 -4.40 -19.29
N ASP A 341 10.53 -5.26 -20.00
CA ASP A 341 10.46 -5.36 -21.47
C ASP A 341 9.27 -6.21 -21.95
N ARG A 342 8.65 -6.97 -21.08
CA ARG A 342 7.39 -7.68 -21.33
C ARG A 342 6.27 -7.10 -20.50
N GLN A 343 5.13 -6.85 -21.14
CA GLN A 343 3.87 -6.50 -20.49
C GLN A 343 2.90 -7.63 -20.71
N ILE A 344 2.50 -8.28 -19.64
CA ILE A 344 1.58 -9.42 -19.62
C ILE A 344 0.23 -8.91 -19.13
N HIS A 345 -0.76 -9.00 -19.99
CA HIS A 345 -2.11 -8.55 -19.66
C HIS A 345 -2.85 -9.64 -18.88
N VAL A 346 -3.42 -9.25 -17.75
CA VAL A 346 -4.22 -10.12 -16.87
C VAL A 346 -5.61 -9.50 -16.79
N ASP A 347 -6.42 -9.78 -17.79
CA ASP A 347 -7.72 -9.19 -17.99
C ASP A 347 -8.80 -9.78 -17.06
N LEU A 348 -10.00 -9.23 -17.10
CA LEU A 348 -11.14 -9.82 -16.42
C LEU A 348 -11.48 -11.18 -17.06
N PRO A 349 -11.86 -12.17 -16.27
CA PRO A 349 -12.14 -13.50 -16.79
C PRO A 349 -13.37 -13.53 -17.69
N ASP A 350 -13.30 -14.24 -18.80
CA ASP A 350 -14.41 -14.53 -19.68
C ASP A 350 -15.41 -15.52 -19.06
N LEU A 351 -16.47 -15.87 -19.78
CA LEU A 351 -17.50 -16.78 -19.27
C LEU A 351 -16.94 -18.13 -18.83
N ASN A 352 -16.06 -18.73 -19.61
CA ASN A 352 -15.48 -20.05 -19.33
C ASN A 352 -14.48 -19.98 -18.18
N GLU A 353 -13.65 -18.96 -18.18
CA GLU A 353 -12.71 -18.70 -17.09
C GLU A 353 -13.44 -18.42 -15.77
N ARG A 354 -14.58 -17.68 -15.79
CA ARG A 354 -15.39 -17.50 -14.57
C ARG A 354 -15.93 -18.82 -14.03
N LYS A 355 -16.34 -19.77 -14.91
CA LYS A 355 -16.73 -21.12 -14.47
C LYS A 355 -15.59 -21.83 -13.73
N GLU A 356 -14.36 -21.75 -14.27
CA GLU A 356 -13.18 -22.32 -13.62
C GLU A 356 -12.90 -21.65 -12.28
N VAL A 357 -12.98 -20.30 -12.20
CA VAL A 357 -12.78 -19.52 -10.97
C VAL A 357 -13.82 -19.90 -9.92
N PHE A 358 -15.11 -19.99 -10.29
CA PHE A 358 -16.15 -20.52 -9.41
C PHE A 358 -15.82 -21.94 -8.95
N GLY A 359 -15.39 -22.81 -9.85
CA GLY A 359 -15.00 -24.17 -9.53
C GLY A 359 -13.91 -24.28 -8.45
N VAL A 360 -12.99 -23.31 -8.39
CA VAL A 360 -11.98 -23.22 -7.32
C VAL A 360 -12.59 -22.73 -6.01
N HIS A 361 -13.37 -21.65 -6.05
CA HIS A 361 -13.90 -21.02 -4.84
C HIS A 361 -15.10 -21.74 -4.22
N LEU A 362 -15.77 -22.63 -4.98
CA LEU A 362 -16.84 -23.48 -4.48
C LEU A 362 -16.35 -24.73 -3.74
N LYS A 363 -15.12 -25.21 -4.02
CA LYS A 363 -14.55 -26.41 -3.37
C LYS A 363 -14.66 -26.46 -1.85
N PRO A 364 -14.39 -25.36 -1.11
CA PRO A 364 -14.48 -25.38 0.35
C PRO A 364 -15.91 -25.29 0.90
N LEU A 365 -16.92 -25.02 0.04
CA LEU A 365 -18.30 -24.81 0.43
C LEU A 365 -19.12 -26.11 0.41
N LYS A 366 -20.07 -26.24 1.31
CA LYS A 366 -21.09 -27.30 1.24
C LYS A 366 -22.23 -26.78 0.37
N LEU A 367 -22.34 -27.33 -0.83
CA LEU A 367 -23.34 -26.95 -1.83
C LEU A 367 -24.53 -27.90 -1.78
N ASP A 368 -25.70 -27.40 -2.15
CA ASP A 368 -26.85 -28.23 -2.48
C ASP A 368 -26.91 -28.52 -4.01
N GLU A 369 -27.81 -29.41 -4.42
CA GLU A 369 -27.96 -29.85 -5.81
C GLU A 369 -28.53 -28.74 -6.75
N SER A 370 -29.02 -27.64 -6.20
CA SER A 370 -29.61 -26.53 -6.96
C SER A 370 -28.56 -25.60 -7.57
N VAL A 371 -27.29 -25.72 -7.20
CA VAL A 371 -26.22 -24.81 -7.64
C VAL A 371 -25.75 -25.18 -9.01
N ASP A 372 -25.94 -24.27 -9.94
CA ASP A 372 -25.54 -24.38 -11.35
C ASP A 372 -24.40 -23.40 -11.64
N LEU A 373 -23.22 -23.94 -11.95
CA LEU A 373 -22.00 -23.18 -12.29
C LEU A 373 -22.19 -22.30 -13.53
N ASP A 374 -22.89 -22.81 -14.53
CA ASP A 374 -23.13 -22.10 -15.78
C ASP A 374 -24.02 -20.86 -15.54
N LEU A 375 -25.02 -21.01 -14.69
CA LEU A 375 -25.87 -19.92 -14.31
C LEU A 375 -25.09 -18.86 -13.52
N LEU A 376 -24.27 -19.26 -12.55
CA LEU A 376 -23.46 -18.35 -11.74
C LEU A 376 -22.48 -17.54 -12.60
N ALA A 377 -21.78 -18.20 -13.52
CA ALA A 377 -20.85 -17.55 -14.43
C ALA A 377 -21.55 -16.55 -15.36
N ARG A 378 -22.74 -16.90 -15.85
CA ARG A 378 -23.57 -15.99 -16.68
C ARG A 378 -24.07 -14.76 -15.91
N GLN A 379 -24.38 -14.92 -14.62
CA GLN A 379 -24.90 -13.83 -13.79
C GLN A 379 -23.81 -12.89 -13.25
N THR A 380 -22.55 -13.17 -13.48
CA THR A 380 -21.41 -12.38 -12.97
C THR A 380 -20.49 -11.87 -14.10
N PRO A 381 -21.03 -11.27 -15.19
CA PRO A 381 -20.19 -10.71 -16.23
C PRO A 381 -19.39 -9.52 -15.69
N GLY A 382 -18.14 -9.39 -16.10
CA GLY A 382 -17.25 -8.34 -15.66
C GLY A 382 -16.76 -8.47 -14.21
N PHE A 383 -17.05 -9.57 -13.52
CA PHE A 383 -16.51 -9.83 -12.18
C PHE A 383 -15.09 -10.34 -12.28
N SER A 384 -14.26 -9.80 -11.41
CA SER A 384 -12.90 -10.31 -11.20
C SER A 384 -12.90 -11.59 -10.37
N GLY A 385 -11.77 -12.29 -10.32
CA GLY A 385 -11.62 -13.45 -9.43
C GLY A 385 -11.86 -13.12 -7.95
N ALA A 386 -11.49 -11.92 -7.51
CA ALA A 386 -11.77 -11.46 -6.15
C ALA A 386 -13.26 -11.21 -5.89
N ASP A 387 -13.98 -10.69 -6.88
CA ASP A 387 -15.44 -10.49 -6.78
C ASP A 387 -16.16 -11.84 -6.69
N ILE A 388 -15.74 -12.83 -7.50
CA ILE A 388 -16.28 -14.20 -7.46
C ILE A 388 -16.01 -14.85 -6.09
N ALA A 389 -14.80 -14.71 -5.56
CA ALA A 389 -14.48 -15.19 -4.22
C ALA A 389 -15.39 -14.55 -3.15
N ASN A 390 -15.64 -13.24 -3.28
CA ASN A 390 -16.54 -12.52 -2.40
C ASN A 390 -17.99 -13.00 -2.52
N VAL A 391 -18.48 -13.28 -3.75
CA VAL A 391 -19.81 -13.88 -3.98
C VAL A 391 -19.92 -15.22 -3.26
N CYS A 392 -18.94 -16.09 -3.39
CA CYS A 392 -18.92 -17.40 -2.74
C CYS A 392 -18.95 -17.28 -1.21
N ASN A 393 -18.16 -16.38 -0.66
CA ASN A 393 -18.13 -16.12 0.78
C ASN A 393 -19.46 -15.52 1.28
N GLU A 394 -20.01 -14.53 0.56
CA GLU A 394 -21.26 -13.88 0.94
C GLU A 394 -22.46 -14.85 0.85
N ALA A 395 -22.50 -15.72 -0.14
CA ALA A 395 -23.53 -16.77 -0.27
C ALA A 395 -23.50 -17.72 0.93
N ALA A 396 -22.30 -18.12 1.38
CA ALA A 396 -22.14 -18.94 2.57
C ALA A 396 -22.64 -18.22 3.85
N LEU A 397 -22.34 -16.91 3.97
CA LEU A 397 -22.82 -16.11 5.10
C LEU A 397 -24.35 -15.93 5.09
N ILE A 398 -24.95 -15.80 3.91
CA ILE A 398 -26.41 -15.73 3.74
C ILE A 398 -27.06 -17.05 4.13
N ALA A 399 -26.54 -18.18 3.62
CA ALA A 399 -27.04 -19.52 3.98
C ALA A 399 -26.95 -19.77 5.49
N ALA A 400 -25.82 -19.41 6.12
CA ALA A 400 -25.65 -19.54 7.56
C ALA A 400 -26.64 -18.67 8.35
N ARG A 401 -26.91 -17.44 7.90
CA ARG A 401 -27.90 -16.53 8.53
C ARG A 401 -29.32 -17.10 8.46
N HIS A 402 -29.64 -17.81 7.39
CA HIS A 402 -30.94 -18.50 7.23
C HIS A 402 -31.00 -19.87 7.91
N GLY A 403 -29.95 -20.28 8.65
CA GLY A 403 -29.90 -21.55 9.36
C GLY A 403 -29.83 -22.78 8.45
N LYS A 404 -29.37 -22.62 7.18
CA LYS A 404 -29.23 -23.70 6.21
C LYS A 404 -27.96 -24.52 6.49
N ASN A 405 -27.95 -25.79 6.11
CA ASN A 405 -26.79 -26.68 6.23
C ASN A 405 -25.93 -26.76 4.96
N ALA A 406 -26.43 -26.22 3.86
CA ALA A 406 -25.77 -26.13 2.54
C ALA A 406 -26.14 -24.84 1.84
N VAL A 407 -25.27 -24.37 0.97
CA VAL A 407 -25.46 -23.15 0.17
C VAL A 407 -26.20 -23.51 -1.11
N GLY A 408 -27.34 -22.91 -1.36
CA GLY A 408 -28.15 -23.15 -2.55
C GLY A 408 -28.10 -22.00 -3.56
N LYS A 409 -28.73 -22.25 -4.73
CA LYS A 409 -28.83 -21.28 -5.82
C LYS A 409 -29.30 -19.91 -5.35
N GLN A 410 -30.37 -19.86 -4.52
CA GLN A 410 -30.94 -18.59 -4.04
C GLN A 410 -29.94 -17.79 -3.20
N ASP A 411 -29.10 -18.45 -2.39
CA ASP A 411 -28.11 -17.77 -1.55
C ASP A 411 -27.03 -17.09 -2.41
N PHE A 412 -26.66 -17.68 -3.54
CA PHE A 412 -25.76 -17.05 -4.53
C PHE A 412 -26.41 -15.87 -5.23
N LEU A 413 -27.68 -15.99 -5.65
CA LEU A 413 -28.42 -14.88 -6.25
C LEU A 413 -28.52 -13.69 -5.30
N ASP A 414 -28.85 -13.95 -4.03
CA ASP A 414 -28.91 -12.93 -3.00
C ASP A 414 -27.53 -12.32 -2.70
N ALA A 415 -26.43 -13.11 -2.81
CA ALA A 415 -25.07 -12.63 -2.66
C ALA A 415 -24.66 -11.69 -3.80
N VAL A 416 -24.93 -12.07 -5.05
CA VAL A 416 -24.70 -11.21 -6.23
C VAL A 416 -25.46 -9.89 -6.08
N ASP A 417 -26.74 -9.97 -5.73
CA ASP A 417 -27.56 -8.79 -5.48
C ASP A 417 -26.98 -7.87 -4.41
N ARG A 418 -26.51 -8.47 -3.30
CA ARG A 418 -25.96 -7.71 -2.20
C ARG A 418 -24.64 -7.02 -2.58
N ILE A 419 -23.81 -7.67 -3.38
CA ILE A 419 -22.53 -7.10 -3.84
C ILE A 419 -22.76 -5.96 -4.82
N ILE A 420 -23.67 -6.11 -5.77
CA ILE A 420 -23.94 -5.09 -6.79
C ILE A 420 -24.82 -3.97 -6.22
N GLY A 421 -25.93 -4.31 -5.56
CA GLY A 421 -26.97 -3.36 -5.14
C GLY A 421 -26.87 -2.91 -3.67
N GLY A 422 -26.08 -3.60 -2.85
CA GLY A 422 -26.00 -3.37 -1.40
C GLY A 422 -27.13 -4.05 -0.61
N LEU A 423 -27.18 -3.76 0.70
CA LEU A 423 -28.18 -4.32 1.61
C LEU A 423 -29.58 -3.78 1.34
N GLU A 424 -30.58 -4.67 1.45
CA GLU A 424 -31.98 -4.29 1.42
C GLU A 424 -32.34 -3.38 2.61
N LYS A 425 -33.07 -2.29 2.30
CA LYS A 425 -33.56 -1.35 3.31
C LYS A 425 -35.03 -1.62 3.63
N LYS A 426 -35.32 -2.66 4.37
CA LYS A 426 -36.69 -3.05 4.78
C LYS A 426 -37.41 -2.01 5.65
N THR A 427 -36.68 -1.07 6.25
CA THR A 427 -37.22 -0.05 7.15
C THR A 427 -37.58 1.27 6.46
N LYS A 428 -37.36 1.39 5.13
CA LYS A 428 -37.70 2.61 4.42
C LYS A 428 -39.20 2.68 4.20
N ILE A 429 -39.83 3.66 4.85
CA ILE A 429 -41.25 3.93 4.70
C ILE A 429 -41.46 4.63 3.35
N MET A 430 -42.20 4.00 2.45
CA MET A 430 -42.64 4.57 1.19
C MET A 430 -44.17 4.72 1.18
N THR A 431 -44.66 5.79 0.61
CA THR A 431 -46.11 5.94 0.39
C THR A 431 -46.57 5.00 -0.73
N ALA A 432 -47.84 4.68 -0.77
CA ALA A 432 -48.42 3.83 -1.82
C ALA A 432 -48.24 4.49 -3.22
N GLU A 433 -48.27 5.82 -3.30
CA GLU A 433 -48.05 6.58 -4.52
C GLU A 433 -46.61 6.50 -5.00
N GLU A 434 -45.62 6.69 -4.10
CA GLU A 434 -44.19 6.51 -4.40
C GLU A 434 -43.88 5.07 -4.87
N LYS A 435 -44.43 4.06 -4.18
CA LYS A 435 -44.28 2.66 -4.56
C LYS A 435 -44.80 2.38 -5.95
N ARG A 436 -45.95 2.98 -6.29
CA ARG A 436 -46.56 2.88 -7.64
C ARG A 436 -45.69 3.58 -8.70
N THR A 437 -45.19 4.77 -8.41
CA THR A 437 -44.33 5.51 -9.33
C THR A 437 -43.05 4.77 -9.64
N ILE A 438 -42.39 4.21 -8.58
CA ILE A 438 -41.22 3.37 -8.75
C ILE A 438 -41.54 2.13 -9.58
N ALA A 439 -42.67 1.46 -9.32
CA ALA A 439 -43.06 0.27 -10.08
C ALA A 439 -43.29 0.59 -11.57
N LEU A 440 -43.90 1.72 -11.90
CA LEU A 440 -44.06 2.18 -13.27
C LEU A 440 -42.72 2.50 -13.95
N HIS A 441 -41.81 3.13 -13.22
CA HIS A 441 -40.46 3.43 -13.66
C HIS A 441 -39.68 2.15 -14.00
N GLU A 442 -39.59 1.21 -13.07
CA GLU A 442 -38.85 -0.05 -13.26
C GLU A 442 -39.51 -0.95 -14.32
N ALA A 443 -40.86 -0.95 -14.40
CA ALA A 443 -41.56 -1.63 -15.46
C ALA A 443 -41.26 -1.02 -16.85
N GLY A 444 -41.00 0.30 -16.91
CA GLY A 444 -40.56 0.98 -18.14
C GLY A 444 -39.25 0.43 -18.67
N HIS A 445 -38.25 0.32 -17.81
CA HIS A 445 -36.98 -0.29 -18.15
C HIS A 445 -37.13 -1.75 -18.61
N ALA A 446 -37.90 -2.53 -17.88
CA ALA A 446 -38.14 -3.94 -18.20
C ALA A 446 -38.85 -4.13 -19.55
N THR A 447 -39.88 -3.33 -19.81
CA THR A 447 -40.64 -3.40 -21.07
C THR A 447 -39.76 -3.09 -22.27
N LEU A 448 -38.97 -2.00 -22.22
CA LEU A 448 -38.08 -1.65 -23.32
C LEU A 448 -36.98 -2.68 -23.53
N SER A 449 -36.38 -3.17 -22.47
CA SER A 449 -35.37 -4.23 -22.56
C SER A 449 -35.92 -5.53 -23.20
N TRP A 450 -37.22 -5.81 -23.04
CA TRP A 450 -37.85 -6.98 -23.62
C TRP A 450 -38.02 -6.88 -25.14
N PHE A 451 -38.37 -5.68 -25.64
CA PHE A 451 -38.72 -5.45 -27.04
C PHE A 451 -37.55 -4.92 -27.89
N LEU A 452 -36.47 -4.42 -27.28
CA LEU A 452 -35.32 -3.95 -28.03
C LEU A 452 -34.35 -5.12 -28.31
N GLU A 453 -33.90 -5.19 -29.56
CA GLU A 453 -33.06 -6.30 -30.07
C GLU A 453 -31.76 -6.42 -29.30
N HIS A 454 -31.08 -5.30 -29.15
CA HIS A 454 -29.73 -5.27 -28.59
C HIS A 454 -29.67 -4.90 -27.11
N ALA A 455 -30.82 -4.72 -26.46
CA ALA A 455 -30.88 -4.51 -25.02
C ALA A 455 -30.55 -5.81 -24.28
N ASN A 456 -29.83 -5.65 -23.16
CA ASN A 456 -29.46 -6.80 -22.33
C ASN A 456 -30.68 -7.58 -21.83
N PRO A 457 -30.64 -8.92 -21.85
CA PRO A 457 -31.73 -9.75 -21.35
C PRO A 457 -32.04 -9.46 -19.88
N LEU A 458 -33.30 -9.37 -19.54
CA LEU A 458 -33.75 -9.13 -18.18
C LEU A 458 -33.65 -10.40 -17.34
N ILE A 459 -33.10 -10.29 -16.13
CA ILE A 459 -33.09 -11.35 -15.14
C ILE A 459 -34.27 -11.16 -14.17
N LYS A 460 -34.36 -9.99 -13.56
CA LYS A 460 -35.40 -9.62 -12.60
C LYS A 460 -35.56 -8.12 -12.48
N VAL A 461 -36.70 -7.71 -11.93
CA VAL A 461 -36.99 -6.33 -11.56
C VAL A 461 -37.44 -6.28 -10.12
N THR A 462 -37.03 -5.29 -9.38
CA THR A 462 -37.40 -5.11 -7.98
C THR A 462 -37.67 -3.66 -7.64
N ILE A 463 -38.63 -3.45 -6.78
CA ILE A 463 -38.93 -2.14 -6.18
C ILE A 463 -38.52 -2.10 -4.69
N VAL A 464 -37.81 -3.11 -4.24
CA VAL A 464 -37.22 -3.13 -2.88
C VAL A 464 -35.98 -2.22 -2.85
N PRO A 465 -35.96 -1.17 -2.00
CA PRO A 465 -34.84 -0.25 -1.93
C PRO A 465 -33.55 -0.92 -1.51
N ARG A 466 -32.48 -0.68 -2.28
CA ARG A 466 -31.11 -1.17 -1.96
C ARG A 466 -30.11 -0.01 -2.07
N GLY A 467 -29.22 0.12 -1.12
CA GLY A 467 -28.21 1.17 -1.14
C GLY A 467 -28.80 2.58 -1.33
N ARG A 468 -28.55 3.22 -2.47
CA ARG A 468 -29.13 4.52 -2.87
C ARG A 468 -30.32 4.38 -3.82
N ALA A 469 -30.49 3.21 -4.46
CA ALA A 469 -31.54 2.96 -5.40
C ALA A 469 -32.89 2.68 -4.69
N LEU A 470 -33.97 3.12 -5.29
CA LEU A 470 -35.36 2.90 -4.82
C LEU A 470 -35.98 1.64 -5.45
N GLY A 471 -35.51 1.28 -6.63
CA GLY A 471 -35.80 0.08 -7.38
C GLY A 471 -34.61 -0.28 -8.26
N ALA A 472 -34.64 -1.39 -8.96
CA ALA A 472 -33.63 -1.77 -9.93
C ALA A 472 -34.17 -2.84 -10.89
N ALA A 473 -33.87 -2.69 -12.17
CA ALA A 473 -33.96 -3.75 -13.15
C ALA A 473 -32.56 -4.40 -13.34
N TRP A 474 -32.55 -5.72 -13.23
CA TRP A 474 -31.32 -6.51 -13.32
C TRP A 474 -31.26 -7.19 -14.66
N TYR A 475 -30.16 -6.98 -15.33
CA TYR A 475 -29.92 -7.50 -16.67
C TYR A 475 -28.79 -8.51 -16.66
N LEU A 476 -28.76 -9.36 -17.67
CA LEU A 476 -27.62 -10.19 -18.01
C LEU A 476 -26.78 -9.41 -19.04
N PRO A 477 -25.69 -8.71 -18.62
CA PRO A 477 -24.87 -7.99 -19.58
C PRO A 477 -24.24 -8.98 -20.57
N GLU A 478 -24.37 -8.67 -21.85
CA GLU A 478 -23.75 -9.45 -22.90
C GLU A 478 -22.30 -9.02 -23.09
N GLU A 479 -21.36 -9.97 -23.01
CA GLU A 479 -19.94 -9.70 -23.27
C GLU A 479 -19.71 -9.45 -24.74
N ARG A 480 -19.31 -8.22 -25.09
CA ARG A 480 -19.05 -7.79 -26.45
C ARG A 480 -17.68 -7.17 -26.55
N GLN A 481 -16.87 -7.65 -27.51
CA GLN A 481 -15.56 -7.04 -27.80
C GLN A 481 -15.69 -5.73 -28.59
N ILE A 482 -16.74 -5.63 -29.42
CA ILE A 482 -17.05 -4.47 -30.24
C ILE A 482 -18.53 -4.15 -30.06
N THR A 483 -18.86 -2.88 -29.82
CA THR A 483 -20.26 -2.41 -29.70
C THR A 483 -20.61 -1.52 -30.88
N THR A 484 -21.71 -1.83 -31.58
CA THR A 484 -22.18 -1.03 -32.71
C THR A 484 -22.99 0.19 -32.22
N LYS A 485 -23.22 1.14 -33.16
CA LYS A 485 -24.03 2.32 -32.88
C LYS A 485 -25.46 1.93 -32.47
N GLU A 486 -26.07 0.96 -33.17
CA GLU A 486 -27.43 0.47 -32.94
C GLU A 486 -27.56 -0.14 -31.54
N GLN A 487 -26.57 -0.92 -31.11
CA GLN A 487 -26.51 -1.50 -29.77
C GLN A 487 -26.46 -0.43 -28.67
N MET A 488 -25.63 0.58 -28.86
CA MET A 488 -25.55 1.70 -27.91
C MET A 488 -26.85 2.52 -27.87
N LEU A 489 -27.54 2.70 -29.01
CA LEU A 489 -28.81 3.38 -29.07
C LEU A 489 -29.93 2.58 -28.38
N ASP A 490 -29.97 1.26 -28.55
CA ASP A 490 -30.92 0.39 -27.85
C ASP A 490 -30.72 0.42 -26.34
N GLU A 491 -29.47 0.40 -25.89
CA GLU A 491 -29.14 0.53 -24.47
C GLU A 491 -29.57 1.89 -23.89
N MET A 492 -29.36 2.98 -24.65
CA MET A 492 -29.83 4.31 -24.26
C MET A 492 -31.36 4.37 -24.19
N CYS A 493 -32.03 3.80 -25.17
CA CYS A 493 -33.49 3.74 -25.21
C CYS A 493 -34.04 2.98 -23.99
N ALA A 494 -33.51 1.80 -23.68
CA ALA A 494 -33.88 1.03 -22.51
C ALA A 494 -33.62 1.78 -21.19
N THR A 495 -32.49 2.49 -21.09
CA THR A 495 -32.13 3.31 -19.92
C THR A 495 -33.08 4.49 -19.74
N LEU A 496 -33.62 5.08 -20.82
CA LEU A 496 -34.60 6.16 -20.75
C LEU A 496 -36.02 5.67 -20.41
N GLY A 497 -36.22 4.35 -20.37
CA GLY A 497 -37.53 3.72 -20.17
C GLY A 497 -38.25 4.13 -18.90
N GLY A 498 -37.53 4.22 -17.78
CA GLY A 498 -38.10 4.65 -16.51
C GLY A 498 -38.66 6.06 -16.58
N ARG A 499 -37.88 7.00 -17.12
CA ARG A 499 -38.28 8.39 -17.31
C ARG A 499 -39.47 8.54 -18.27
N ALA A 500 -39.47 7.80 -19.39
CA ALA A 500 -40.54 7.80 -20.37
C ALA A 500 -41.83 7.22 -19.79
N ALA A 501 -41.75 6.17 -18.99
CA ALA A 501 -42.88 5.59 -18.28
C ALA A 501 -43.50 6.56 -17.26
N GLU A 502 -42.68 7.25 -16.47
CA GLU A 502 -43.17 8.28 -15.53
C GLU A 502 -44.01 9.33 -16.28
N GLU A 503 -43.51 9.92 -17.37
CA GLU A 503 -44.20 10.94 -18.15
C GLU A 503 -45.51 10.42 -18.74
N LEU A 504 -45.50 9.23 -19.37
CA LEU A 504 -46.66 8.67 -20.07
C LEU A 504 -47.77 8.23 -19.13
N PHE A 505 -47.43 7.63 -17.97
CA PHE A 505 -48.43 6.95 -17.14
C PHE A 505 -48.78 7.70 -15.85
N THR A 506 -47.96 8.66 -15.41
CA THR A 506 -48.25 9.51 -14.25
C THR A 506 -48.49 10.96 -14.62
N GLY A 507 -48.05 11.38 -15.82
CA GLY A 507 -48.05 12.78 -16.25
C GLY A 507 -47.03 13.66 -15.53
N HIS A 508 -46.23 13.08 -14.68
CA HIS A 508 -45.20 13.77 -13.88
C HIS A 508 -43.84 13.12 -14.07
N ILE A 509 -42.81 13.90 -13.89
CA ILE A 509 -41.42 13.47 -13.97
C ILE A 509 -40.77 13.63 -12.59
N SER A 510 -40.00 12.63 -12.17
CA SER A 510 -39.40 12.61 -10.86
C SER A 510 -37.85 12.69 -10.90
N THR A 511 -37.24 12.84 -9.74
CA THR A 511 -35.77 12.76 -9.57
C THR A 511 -35.26 11.33 -9.63
N GLY A 512 -36.14 10.32 -9.73
CA GLY A 512 -35.76 8.90 -9.79
C GLY A 512 -34.84 8.60 -10.96
N ALA A 513 -35.08 9.21 -12.11
CA ALA A 513 -34.31 9.02 -13.34
C ALA A 513 -32.94 9.75 -13.39
N MET A 514 -32.47 10.34 -12.29
CA MET A 514 -31.24 11.15 -12.32
C MET A 514 -30.01 10.33 -12.76
N ASN A 515 -29.85 9.11 -12.27
CA ASN A 515 -28.74 8.22 -12.63
C ASN A 515 -28.82 7.77 -14.08
N ASP A 516 -30.05 7.50 -14.58
CA ASP A 516 -30.29 7.09 -15.95
C ASP A 516 -29.94 8.22 -16.92
N LEU A 517 -30.35 9.44 -16.62
CA LEU A 517 -29.97 10.61 -17.39
C LEU A 517 -28.47 10.88 -17.39
N GLU A 518 -27.79 10.71 -16.25
CA GLU A 518 -26.34 10.84 -16.17
C GLU A 518 -25.66 9.79 -17.06
N ARG A 519 -26.10 8.53 -16.99
CA ARG A 519 -25.56 7.44 -17.79
C ARG A 519 -25.76 7.69 -19.29
N VAL A 520 -26.97 8.03 -19.72
CA VAL A 520 -27.30 8.31 -21.11
C VAL A 520 -26.50 9.50 -21.64
N THR A 521 -26.35 10.56 -20.84
CA THR A 521 -25.57 11.73 -21.21
C THR A 521 -24.12 11.38 -21.45
N LYS A 522 -23.47 10.66 -20.51
CA LYS A 522 -22.07 10.19 -20.65
C LYS A 522 -21.89 9.30 -21.88
N GLN A 523 -22.82 8.39 -22.12
CA GLN A 523 -22.79 7.48 -23.25
C GLN A 523 -22.90 8.25 -24.57
N SER A 524 -23.82 9.21 -24.68
CA SER A 524 -24.00 10.07 -25.88
C SER A 524 -22.74 10.89 -26.17
N TYR A 525 -22.14 11.51 -25.16
CA TYR A 525 -20.86 12.20 -25.31
C TYR A 525 -19.75 11.25 -25.78
N GLY A 526 -19.69 10.05 -25.24
CA GLY A 526 -18.74 9.02 -25.65
C GLY A 526 -18.90 8.63 -27.13
N MET A 527 -20.15 8.41 -27.57
CA MET A 527 -20.46 8.07 -28.95
C MET A 527 -20.06 9.17 -29.92
N ILE A 528 -20.35 10.43 -29.58
CA ILE A 528 -20.14 11.57 -30.47
C ILE A 528 -18.66 12.05 -30.44
N ALA A 529 -18.13 12.31 -29.24
CA ALA A 529 -16.84 12.94 -29.10
C ALA A 529 -15.66 11.95 -29.18
N TYR A 530 -15.85 10.69 -28.83
CA TYR A 530 -14.75 9.72 -28.79
C TYR A 530 -14.84 8.67 -29.89
N ALA A 531 -16.04 8.14 -30.15
CA ALA A 531 -16.25 7.10 -31.15
C ALA A 531 -16.57 7.65 -32.55
N GLY A 532 -16.85 8.96 -32.70
CA GLY A 532 -17.18 9.59 -34.00
C GLY A 532 -18.43 9.04 -34.66
N MET A 533 -19.44 8.59 -33.86
CA MET A 533 -20.67 7.94 -34.33
C MET A 533 -21.79 8.93 -34.67
N SER A 534 -21.50 10.22 -34.81
CA SER A 534 -22.45 11.25 -35.23
C SER A 534 -22.37 11.52 -36.74
N GLU A 535 -23.48 11.83 -37.36
CA GLU A 535 -23.55 12.23 -38.79
C GLU A 535 -22.89 13.59 -39.04
N LYS A 536 -22.98 14.52 -38.08
CA LYS A 536 -22.40 15.86 -38.19
C LYS A 536 -20.90 15.91 -37.82
N LEU A 537 -20.42 14.94 -37.04
CA LEU A 537 -19.02 14.82 -36.59
C LEU A 537 -18.49 13.40 -36.86
N PRO A 538 -18.53 12.91 -38.11
CA PRO A 538 -18.15 11.54 -38.42
C PRO A 538 -16.62 11.37 -38.35
N ASN A 539 -16.18 10.21 -37.87
CA ASN A 539 -14.77 9.77 -37.93
C ASN A 539 -13.77 10.69 -37.22
N LEU A 540 -14.23 11.46 -36.24
CA LEU A 540 -13.39 12.34 -35.44
C LEU A 540 -13.36 11.84 -33.99
N CYS A 541 -12.18 11.80 -33.38
CA CYS A 541 -11.97 11.46 -32.00
C CYS A 541 -11.35 12.66 -31.26
N TYR A 542 -12.08 13.21 -30.32
CA TYR A 542 -11.64 14.33 -29.48
C TYR A 542 -11.16 13.87 -28.11
N TYR A 543 -10.70 12.62 -28.02
CA TYR A 543 -10.13 12.09 -26.77
C TYR A 543 -8.79 12.77 -26.47
N SER A 544 -8.63 13.28 -25.26
CA SER A 544 -7.36 13.79 -24.75
C SER A 544 -6.89 12.87 -23.62
N ASN A 545 -5.72 12.27 -23.78
CA ASN A 545 -5.06 11.49 -22.73
C ASN A 545 -4.50 12.36 -21.58
N ASP A 546 -4.54 13.69 -21.71
CA ASP A 546 -4.08 14.60 -20.68
C ASP A 546 -5.19 14.84 -19.64
N GLU A 547 -5.26 14.02 -18.61
CA GLU A 547 -6.16 14.20 -17.43
C GLU A 547 -6.00 15.59 -16.76
N TYR A 548 -4.95 16.33 -17.07
CA TYR A 548 -4.64 17.66 -16.52
C TYR A 548 -4.78 18.79 -17.53
N SER A 549 -5.30 18.52 -18.72
CA SER A 549 -5.58 19.58 -19.69
C SER A 549 -6.90 20.25 -19.34
N PHE A 550 -6.85 21.46 -18.81
CA PHE A 550 -8.02 22.32 -18.58
C PHE A 550 -8.61 22.87 -19.89
N SER A 551 -7.99 22.61 -21.04
CA SER A 551 -8.47 23.05 -22.35
C SER A 551 -9.08 21.89 -23.11
N LYS A 552 -10.30 22.13 -23.65
CA LYS A 552 -10.94 21.18 -24.57
C LYS A 552 -10.10 21.05 -25.84
N PRO A 553 -9.92 19.83 -26.43
CA PRO A 553 -9.12 19.63 -27.64
C PRO A 553 -9.84 20.08 -28.91
N TYR A 554 -10.87 20.90 -28.80
CA TYR A 554 -11.70 21.40 -29.91
C TYR A 554 -12.19 22.83 -29.66
N SER A 555 -12.62 23.49 -30.75
CA SER A 555 -13.14 24.86 -30.70
C SER A 555 -14.50 24.97 -30.02
N GLU A 556 -14.90 26.16 -29.56
CA GLU A 556 -16.24 26.41 -29.00
C GLU A 556 -17.37 26.07 -29.98
N ARG A 557 -17.19 26.33 -31.26
CA ARG A 557 -18.16 25.94 -32.31
C ARG A 557 -18.32 24.41 -32.38
N THR A 558 -17.26 23.66 -32.22
CA THR A 558 -17.32 22.18 -32.16
C THR A 558 -18.01 21.72 -30.87
N ALA A 559 -17.78 22.42 -29.74
CA ALA A 559 -18.46 22.14 -28.49
C ALA A 559 -19.98 22.31 -28.63
N GLU A 560 -20.43 23.43 -29.21
CA GLU A 560 -21.85 23.68 -29.48
C GLU A 560 -22.46 22.57 -30.35
N LEU A 561 -21.74 22.16 -31.40
CA LEU A 561 -22.21 21.08 -32.28
C LEU A 561 -22.28 19.72 -31.57
N ILE A 562 -21.34 19.41 -30.70
CA ILE A 562 -21.40 18.21 -29.84
C ILE A 562 -22.62 18.25 -28.93
N ASP A 563 -22.89 19.39 -28.28
CA ASP A 563 -24.02 19.56 -27.38
C ASP A 563 -25.35 19.43 -28.11
N GLU A 564 -25.47 19.99 -29.33
CA GLU A 564 -26.65 19.83 -30.19
C GLU A 564 -26.88 18.36 -30.58
N GLU A 565 -25.83 17.66 -31.00
CA GLU A 565 -25.92 16.25 -31.40
C GLU A 565 -26.27 15.34 -30.22
N VAL A 566 -25.68 15.57 -29.03
CA VAL A 566 -26.03 14.87 -27.79
C VAL A 566 -27.51 15.04 -27.48
N LYS A 567 -27.97 16.27 -27.48
CA LYS A 567 -29.38 16.58 -27.23
C LYS A 567 -30.33 15.92 -28.26
N ARG A 568 -29.97 15.96 -29.56
CA ARG A 568 -30.73 15.32 -30.63
C ARG A 568 -30.83 13.81 -30.40
N MET A 569 -29.66 13.15 -30.18
CA MET A 569 -29.58 11.71 -29.99
C MET A 569 -30.40 11.24 -28.78
N ILE A 570 -30.32 11.93 -27.66
CA ILE A 570 -31.07 11.61 -26.44
C ILE A 570 -32.57 11.76 -26.69
N ASN A 571 -32.99 12.86 -27.32
CA ASN A 571 -34.42 13.10 -27.60
C ASN A 571 -34.99 12.06 -28.56
N GLU A 572 -34.26 11.69 -29.62
CA GLU A 572 -34.69 10.64 -30.56
C GLU A 572 -34.91 9.29 -29.84
N GLN A 573 -34.00 8.90 -28.94
CA GLN A 573 -34.17 7.67 -28.18
C GLN A 573 -35.27 7.78 -27.12
N TYR A 574 -35.48 8.97 -26.54
CA TYR A 574 -36.58 9.20 -25.61
C TYR A 574 -37.96 9.11 -26.29
N ASP A 575 -38.09 9.68 -27.49
CA ASP A 575 -39.34 9.58 -28.27
C ASP A 575 -39.59 8.14 -28.75
N ARG A 576 -38.52 7.41 -29.12
CA ARG A 576 -38.60 5.98 -29.44
C ARG A 576 -39.05 5.16 -28.21
N ALA A 577 -38.53 5.44 -27.02
CA ALA A 577 -38.94 4.80 -25.78
C ALA A 577 -40.43 5.03 -25.49
N LYS A 578 -40.91 6.26 -25.65
CA LYS A 578 -42.34 6.58 -25.49
C LYS A 578 -43.23 5.86 -26.50
N ALA A 579 -42.80 5.74 -27.75
CA ALA A 579 -43.54 5.03 -28.78
C ALA A 579 -43.73 3.54 -28.43
N ILE A 580 -42.62 2.84 -28.06
CA ILE A 580 -42.67 1.41 -27.68
C ILE A 580 -43.53 1.20 -26.42
N LEU A 581 -43.38 2.06 -25.39
CA LEU A 581 -44.20 1.98 -24.18
C LEU A 581 -45.68 2.22 -24.44
N SER A 582 -46.02 3.10 -25.40
CA SER A 582 -47.41 3.37 -25.80
C SER A 582 -48.02 2.19 -26.54
N GLU A 583 -47.24 1.50 -27.37
CA GLU A 583 -47.66 0.29 -28.09
C GLU A 583 -47.95 -0.86 -27.13
N HIS A 584 -47.13 -0.99 -26.09
CA HIS A 584 -47.23 -2.08 -25.11
C HIS A 584 -47.84 -1.64 -23.77
N LYS A 585 -48.68 -0.61 -23.77
CA LYS A 585 -49.26 0.04 -22.60
C LYS A 585 -49.91 -0.93 -21.61
N ASP A 586 -50.72 -1.86 -22.09
CA ASP A 586 -51.48 -2.77 -21.22
C ASP A 586 -50.57 -3.75 -20.50
N GLY A 587 -49.59 -4.31 -21.21
CA GLY A 587 -48.59 -5.19 -20.61
C GLY A 587 -47.70 -4.46 -19.61
N HIS A 588 -47.26 -3.23 -19.91
CA HIS A 588 -46.50 -2.38 -18.99
C HIS A 588 -47.29 -2.11 -17.68
N ASN A 589 -48.58 -1.77 -17.77
CA ASN A 589 -49.41 -1.51 -16.59
C ASN A 589 -49.60 -2.79 -15.75
N GLU A 590 -49.78 -3.95 -16.39
CA GLU A 590 -49.88 -5.23 -15.70
C GLU A 590 -48.58 -5.60 -15.00
N LEU A 591 -47.43 -5.35 -15.65
CA LEU A 591 -46.11 -5.54 -15.06
C LEU A 591 -45.88 -4.65 -13.84
N ALA A 592 -46.24 -3.36 -13.93
CA ALA A 592 -46.16 -2.42 -12.81
C ALA A 592 -47.08 -2.83 -11.64
N ARG A 593 -48.30 -3.31 -11.94
CA ARG A 593 -49.25 -3.83 -10.95
C ARG A 593 -48.62 -5.05 -10.21
N LEU A 594 -48.06 -5.97 -10.97
CA LEU A 594 -47.43 -7.17 -10.43
C LEU A 594 -46.21 -6.82 -9.56
N LEU A 595 -45.43 -5.79 -9.93
CA LEU A 595 -44.33 -5.28 -9.13
C LEU A 595 -44.79 -4.68 -7.79
N VAL A 596 -45.90 -3.93 -7.78
CA VAL A 596 -46.46 -3.42 -6.51
C VAL A 596 -46.90 -4.55 -5.60
N GLU A 597 -47.42 -5.66 -6.15
CA GLU A 597 -47.92 -6.82 -5.41
C GLU A 597 -46.79 -7.72 -4.91
N LYS A 598 -45.87 -8.14 -5.79
CA LYS A 598 -44.80 -9.11 -5.49
C LYS A 598 -43.50 -8.48 -5.01
N GLU A 599 -43.30 -7.17 -5.26
CA GLU A 599 -42.06 -6.39 -5.01
C GLU A 599 -40.82 -6.87 -5.82
N VAL A 600 -40.79 -8.10 -6.24
CA VAL A 600 -39.78 -8.69 -7.12
C VAL A 600 -40.46 -9.55 -8.16
N ILE A 601 -40.10 -9.38 -9.42
CA ILE A 601 -40.51 -10.20 -10.55
C ILE A 601 -39.32 -10.71 -11.33
N PHE A 602 -39.45 -11.87 -11.98
CA PHE A 602 -38.40 -12.50 -12.76
C PHE A 602 -38.76 -12.49 -14.26
N ALA A 603 -37.79 -12.86 -15.08
CA ALA A 603 -37.98 -12.91 -16.56
C ALA A 603 -39.20 -13.77 -16.97
N GLU A 604 -39.50 -14.85 -16.23
CA GLU A 604 -40.63 -15.73 -16.47
C GLU A 604 -41.98 -15.01 -16.25
N ASP A 605 -42.07 -14.09 -15.31
CA ASP A 605 -43.25 -13.25 -15.12
C ASP A 605 -43.45 -12.28 -16.29
N VAL A 606 -42.35 -11.73 -16.82
CA VAL A 606 -42.35 -10.83 -17.98
C VAL A 606 -42.75 -11.59 -19.24
N GLU A 607 -42.21 -12.81 -19.44
CA GLU A 607 -42.57 -13.68 -20.54
C GLU A 607 -44.06 -14.09 -20.52
N ARG A 608 -44.65 -14.28 -19.34
CA ARG A 608 -46.08 -14.56 -19.19
C ARG A 608 -46.95 -13.40 -19.63
N ILE A 609 -46.50 -12.14 -19.47
CA ILE A 609 -47.26 -10.93 -19.84
C ILE A 609 -47.06 -10.59 -21.30
N PHE A 610 -45.84 -10.59 -21.79
CA PHE A 610 -45.50 -10.13 -23.15
C PHE A 610 -45.31 -11.25 -24.19
N GLY A 611 -45.28 -12.51 -23.73
CA GLY A 611 -44.88 -13.64 -24.56
C GLY A 611 -43.36 -13.80 -24.62
N LYS A 612 -42.89 -14.80 -25.36
CA LYS A 612 -41.48 -15.07 -25.55
C LYS A 612 -40.75 -13.84 -26.12
N ARG A 613 -39.57 -13.53 -25.58
CA ARG A 613 -38.73 -12.45 -26.10
C ARG A 613 -38.49 -12.66 -27.60
N PRO A 614 -38.70 -11.64 -28.45
CA PRO A 614 -38.59 -11.77 -29.91
C PRO A 614 -37.17 -12.07 -30.39
N TRP A 615 -36.14 -11.74 -29.55
CA TRP A 615 -34.75 -11.77 -29.90
C TRP A 615 -34.00 -12.82 -29.07
N THR A 616 -33.09 -13.56 -29.69
CA THR A 616 -32.15 -14.47 -28.99
C THR A 616 -31.04 -13.69 -28.34
N SER A 617 -30.60 -14.10 -27.13
CA SER A 617 -29.46 -13.48 -26.51
C SER A 617 -28.15 -14.00 -27.15
N ARG A 618 -27.13 -13.14 -27.19
CA ARG A 618 -25.79 -13.55 -27.66
C ARG A 618 -25.21 -14.71 -26.86
N SER A 619 -25.49 -14.79 -25.58
CA SER A 619 -25.08 -15.91 -24.74
C SER A 619 -25.72 -17.23 -25.18
N GLU A 620 -26.98 -17.19 -25.64
CA GLU A 620 -27.66 -18.35 -26.22
C GLU A 620 -27.08 -18.72 -27.60
N GLU A 621 -26.72 -17.72 -28.41
CA GLU A 621 -26.06 -17.92 -29.70
C GLU A 621 -24.68 -18.55 -29.54
N ILE A 622 -23.86 -18.06 -28.60
CA ILE A 622 -22.53 -18.61 -28.31
C ILE A 622 -22.65 -20.06 -27.84
N MET A 623 -23.57 -20.37 -26.93
CA MET A 623 -23.80 -21.74 -26.48
C MET A 623 -24.30 -22.67 -27.59
N ALA A 624 -25.14 -22.14 -28.48
CA ALA A 624 -25.59 -22.91 -29.66
C ALA A 624 -24.42 -23.17 -30.62
N LEU A 625 -23.53 -22.23 -30.81
CA LEU A 625 -22.32 -22.38 -31.61
C LEU A 625 -21.33 -23.37 -30.96
N GLU A 626 -21.10 -23.30 -29.66
CA GLU A 626 -20.26 -24.23 -28.92
C GLU A 626 -20.83 -25.66 -28.94
N ALA A 627 -22.14 -25.82 -28.82
CA ALA A 627 -22.81 -27.11 -28.90
C ALA A 627 -22.74 -27.72 -30.31
N THR A 628 -22.59 -26.89 -31.34
CA THR A 628 -22.47 -27.30 -32.74
C THR A 628 -21.03 -27.36 -33.24
N ALA A 629 -20.08 -26.76 -32.56
CA ALA A 629 -18.66 -26.82 -32.86
C ALA A 629 -18.15 -28.23 -32.55
N LYS A 630 -18.08 -29.08 -33.58
CA LYS A 630 -17.18 -30.25 -33.55
C LYS A 630 -15.77 -29.71 -33.30
N PRO A 631 -14.90 -30.46 -32.58
CA PRO A 631 -13.50 -30.09 -32.48
C PRO A 631 -13.00 -29.87 -33.90
N VAL A 632 -12.49 -28.66 -34.14
CA VAL A 632 -11.83 -28.33 -35.41
C VAL A 632 -10.58 -29.21 -35.39
N GLU A 633 -10.65 -30.36 -36.10
CA GLU A 633 -9.44 -31.02 -36.53
C GLU A 633 -8.68 -29.97 -37.34
N VAL A 634 -7.56 -29.53 -36.78
CA VAL A 634 -6.57 -28.71 -37.49
C VAL A 634 -6.07 -29.61 -38.62
N THR A 635 -6.76 -29.60 -39.74
CA THR A 635 -6.28 -30.25 -40.95
C THR A 635 -5.06 -29.46 -41.42
N GLU A 636 -4.00 -30.21 -41.66
CA GLU A 636 -2.68 -29.75 -42.15
C GLU A 636 -2.70 -29.07 -43.55
N ASP A 637 -3.81 -28.44 -43.92
CA ASP A 637 -4.01 -27.78 -45.23
C ASP A 637 -3.27 -26.45 -45.42
N PHE A 638 -2.48 -26.01 -44.42
CA PHE A 638 -1.65 -24.79 -44.55
C PHE A 638 -0.24 -25.04 -45.10
N GLU A 639 0.24 -26.31 -45.14
CA GLU A 639 1.58 -26.59 -45.68
C GLU A 639 1.60 -26.85 -47.19
N GLU A 640 0.49 -27.27 -47.81
CA GLU A 640 0.47 -27.55 -49.26
C GLU A 640 0.36 -26.32 -50.18
N LYS A 641 -0.08 -25.16 -49.70
CA LYS A 641 -0.16 -23.97 -50.55
C LYS A 641 1.16 -23.20 -50.67
N ASN A 642 2.10 -23.42 -49.75
CA ASN A 642 3.42 -22.78 -49.84
C ASN A 642 4.47 -23.60 -50.63
N SER A 643 4.21 -24.88 -50.89
CA SER A 643 5.10 -25.72 -51.71
C SER A 643 4.81 -25.60 -53.20
N SER A 644 3.57 -25.31 -53.63
CA SER A 644 3.22 -25.13 -55.04
C SER A 644 3.66 -23.78 -55.61
N ASP A 645 3.72 -22.71 -54.83
CA ASP A 645 4.19 -21.37 -55.27
C ASP A 645 5.73 -21.22 -55.33
N SER A 646 6.47 -22.14 -54.71
CA SER A 646 7.93 -22.19 -54.81
C SER A 646 8.44 -22.99 -56.01
N GLU A 647 7.71 -23.97 -56.47
CA GLU A 647 8.05 -24.77 -57.66
C GLU A 647 7.70 -24.10 -59.00
N GLU A 648 6.69 -23.23 -59.05
CA GLU A 648 6.39 -22.43 -60.24
C GLU A 648 7.39 -21.28 -60.50
N LYS A 649 7.97 -20.72 -59.45
CA LYS A 649 8.99 -19.64 -59.57
C LYS A 649 10.39 -20.14 -59.92
N GLU A 650 10.69 -21.42 -59.79
CA GLU A 650 11.96 -22.00 -60.24
C GLU A 650 11.92 -22.49 -61.70
N LYS A 651 10.72 -22.70 -62.26
CA LYS A 651 10.57 -23.06 -63.69
C LYS A 651 10.56 -21.90 -64.67
N GLU A 652 10.34 -20.67 -64.20
CA GLU A 652 10.44 -19.45 -65.04
C GLU A 652 11.86 -18.80 -65.05
N LYS A 653 12.84 -19.40 -64.36
CA LYS A 653 14.21 -18.92 -64.32
C LYS A 653 15.25 -19.88 -64.92
N LYS A 654 14.79 -20.88 -65.65
CA LYS A 654 15.62 -21.68 -66.56
C LYS A 654 15.07 -21.53 -67.96
#